data_c7423fe41362478a9d15d1fbc5f37488
#
_entry.id   c7423fe41362478a9d15d1fbc5f37488
#
_cell.length_a   1.000
_cell.length_b   1.000
_cell.length_c   1.000
_cell.angle_alpha   90.00
_cell.angle_beta   90.00
_cell.angle_gamma   90.00
#
_symmetry.space_group_name_H-M   'P 1'
#
loop_
_entity.id
_entity.type
_entity.pdbx_description
1 polymer ?
#
loop_
_entity_poly.entity_id
_entity_poly.type
_entity_poly.pdbx_seq_one_letter_code
_entity_poly.pdbx_strand_id
1 'polypeptide(L)'
;MYNSSQLKPFLAHKSEDGTRFQTVKEHLEGTAGLAVRFARDFGGEEQARLAGLLHDIGKYSAGFQRRLEGGPKVDHSTAGAKEAVQLGQLDVSFAVAGHHGGLPDGGAQTDAEGSGTLFGRLKKRTEACDGWKKEITLPKAVRRPEWAMADPLDMAFYIRMLFSCLVDADYLDTEAFMAGDVPRGGYAALPELLEKLEGYLKGFENPQTDLNRERCGILRQCIRMGEESAPGLFSLTVPTGGGKTLSSLAFALHHAVAHGLKRVIYVIPYTSIIDQTAKTFGEILGPENVVEHHSGADYSEEEKKREQERETDPEAERLLRRKLLATENWDAPVIVTTAVQFFESLYGNSASRCRKLHNLAESVIIFDEAQTLPAGYLLPCIHAIGQLVRHYGATAVLCTATQPALGPLFQDRCGLEMREICPETGRLYAVFRRTSLRQAGSLSEEALAKELSASPQVLCVVNRRASAQRIYQLLEGEGRYCLTTLLCPAAWREEAGLDSVLQTAGRCNREGKNPAAESLVRVFRLEGQRVPVSVKQETTTARLIFDGFGDPASPEAIEAYFTGLRQFKGEGNLDKEKILDAFKRGFEGRLFPFQTVAEKFHLIDSPAKAVYIPLEGCKAEIEQLRQGQVSRALFRKSPSSRRVWVEMTRPQGCIVLCVCPFLREGTEILCIFRPVCYNREVMKSAKGGISRWK
;
A
#
# COMPACT_ATOMS: atom_id res chain seq x y z
N MET A 1 37.41 23.02 49.49
CA MET A 1 37.61 23.31 48.05
C MET A 1 37.08 22.09 47.26
N TYR A 2 35.83 22.12 46.86
CA TYR A 2 35.23 21.07 46.00
C TYR A 2 35.58 21.38 44.55
N ASN A 3 36.48 20.58 44.01
CA ASN A 3 36.87 20.62 42.61
C ASN A 3 35.88 19.74 41.84
N SER A 4 34.73 20.29 41.46
CA SER A 4 33.74 19.61 40.58
C SER A 4 33.66 20.35 39.27
N SER A 5 34.68 20.16 38.43
CA SER A 5 34.50 20.34 36.98
C SER A 5 33.71 19.15 36.40
N GLN A 6 32.46 18.98 36.82
CA GLN A 6 31.56 18.13 36.09
C GLN A 6 31.28 18.85 34.75
N LEU A 7 31.86 18.35 33.66
CA LEU A 7 31.54 18.75 32.30
C LEU A 7 30.01 18.65 32.16
N LYS A 8 29.35 19.74 31.77
CA LYS A 8 27.92 19.70 31.43
C LYS A 8 27.68 18.59 30.40
N PRO A 9 26.72 17.66 30.63
CA PRO A 9 26.45 16.61 29.69
C PRO A 9 25.95 17.21 28.38
N PHE A 10 26.29 16.62 27.24
CA PHE A 10 25.74 16.98 25.94
C PHE A 10 24.30 16.46 25.84
N LEU A 11 23.36 17.35 25.54
CA LEU A 11 21.93 17.06 25.52
C LEU A 11 21.46 16.78 24.09
N ALA A 12 20.66 15.74 23.92
CA ALA A 12 19.97 15.40 22.66
C ALA A 12 18.58 16.05 22.61
N HIS A 13 17.83 15.91 23.68
CA HIS A 13 16.44 16.36 23.79
C HIS A 13 16.17 17.03 25.14
N LYS A 14 15.14 17.88 25.12
CA LYS A 14 14.58 18.54 26.30
C LYS A 14 13.07 18.42 26.23
N SER A 15 12.42 18.02 27.34
CA SER A 15 10.95 17.97 27.40
C SER A 15 10.33 19.37 27.21
N GLU A 16 9.08 19.43 26.78
CA GLU A 16 8.36 20.71 26.52
C GLU A 16 8.29 21.60 27.79
N ASP A 17 8.11 20.99 28.95
CA ASP A 17 8.10 21.67 30.25
C ASP A 17 9.51 22.03 30.76
N GLY A 18 10.55 21.58 30.07
CA GLY A 18 11.94 21.84 30.40
C GLY A 18 12.47 21.15 31.63
N THR A 19 11.76 20.17 32.20
CA THR A 19 12.13 19.49 33.45
C THR A 19 12.97 18.23 33.22
N ARG A 20 12.80 17.56 32.07
CA ARG A 20 13.54 16.35 31.72
C ARG A 20 14.52 16.61 30.57
N PHE A 21 15.65 15.93 30.63
CA PHE A 21 16.70 16.01 29.62
C PHE A 21 17.17 14.61 29.26
N GLN A 22 17.41 14.39 27.98
CA GLN A 22 18.06 13.18 27.47
C GLN A 22 19.44 13.57 26.96
N THR A 23 20.47 12.88 27.41
CA THR A 23 21.84 13.07 26.90
C THR A 23 21.97 12.51 25.48
N VAL A 24 22.96 13.02 24.73
CA VAL A 24 23.26 12.49 23.40
C VAL A 24 23.65 11.01 23.49
N LYS A 25 24.40 10.63 24.52
CA LYS A 25 24.79 9.24 24.74
C LYS A 25 23.57 8.33 24.92
N GLU A 26 22.64 8.68 25.82
CA GLU A 26 21.43 7.91 26.07
C GLU A 26 20.60 7.74 24.79
N HIS A 27 20.41 8.81 24.01
CA HIS A 27 19.69 8.76 22.76
C HIS A 27 20.36 7.86 21.71
N LEU A 28 21.68 7.98 21.53
CA LEU A 28 22.43 7.16 20.57
C LEU A 28 22.41 5.68 20.96
N GLU A 29 22.61 5.36 22.24
CA GLU A 29 22.57 3.98 22.73
C GLU A 29 21.14 3.40 22.70
N GLY A 30 20.11 4.19 23.03
CA GLY A 30 18.70 3.82 22.93
C GLY A 30 18.29 3.50 21.49
N THR A 31 18.58 4.42 20.58
CA THR A 31 18.34 4.23 19.14
C THR A 31 19.09 3.01 18.60
N ALA A 32 20.37 2.85 18.95
CA ALA A 32 21.15 1.69 18.51
C ALA A 32 20.58 0.37 19.02
N GLY A 33 20.11 0.33 20.27
CA GLY A 33 19.49 -0.86 20.86
C GLY A 33 18.19 -1.26 20.16
N LEU A 34 17.35 -0.28 19.79
CA LEU A 34 16.13 -0.50 19.01
C LEU A 34 16.46 -0.97 17.59
N ALA A 35 17.35 -0.27 16.89
CA ALA A 35 17.73 -0.58 15.51
C ALA A 35 18.32 -2.01 15.38
N VAL A 36 19.14 -2.44 16.35
CA VAL A 36 19.67 -3.83 16.44
C VAL A 36 18.53 -4.85 16.51
N ARG A 37 17.51 -4.59 17.34
CA ARG A 37 16.36 -5.50 17.46
C ARG A 37 15.60 -5.62 16.15
N PHE A 38 15.42 -4.51 15.43
CA PHE A 38 14.69 -4.49 14.15
C PHE A 38 15.49 -5.16 13.02
N ALA A 39 16.82 -5.05 13.04
CA ALA A 39 17.66 -5.60 11.98
C ALA A 39 18.02 -7.09 12.20
N ARG A 40 17.69 -7.68 13.34
CA ARG A 40 18.00 -9.08 13.67
C ARG A 40 17.40 -10.06 12.67
N ASP A 41 16.20 -9.78 12.20
CA ASP A 41 15.42 -10.67 11.32
C ASP A 41 16.06 -10.89 9.94
N PHE A 42 17.07 -10.11 9.60
CA PHE A 42 17.80 -10.23 8.33
C PHE A 42 19.33 -10.14 8.47
N GLY A 43 19.86 -10.28 9.69
CA GLY A 43 21.30 -10.31 9.97
C GLY A 43 22.00 -8.96 9.82
N GLY A 44 21.28 -7.85 9.99
CA GLY A 44 21.78 -6.47 9.86
C GLY A 44 22.18 -5.80 11.17
N GLU A 45 22.32 -6.53 12.28
CA GLU A 45 22.47 -5.97 13.62
C GLU A 45 23.70 -5.07 13.77
N GLU A 46 24.84 -5.46 13.17
CA GLU A 46 26.09 -4.71 13.33
C GLU A 46 26.01 -3.35 12.62
N GLN A 47 25.45 -3.30 11.40
CA GLN A 47 25.24 -2.05 10.67
C GLN A 47 24.18 -1.18 11.34
N ALA A 48 23.08 -1.78 11.83
CA ALA A 48 22.03 -1.07 12.54
C ALA A 48 22.54 -0.46 13.84
N ARG A 49 23.38 -1.19 14.58
CA ARG A 49 24.06 -0.66 15.76
C ARG A 49 24.94 0.54 15.44
N LEU A 50 25.77 0.40 14.39
CA LEU A 50 26.64 1.49 13.95
C LEU A 50 25.83 2.70 13.49
N ALA A 51 24.77 2.49 12.71
CA ALA A 51 23.87 3.55 12.26
C ALA A 51 23.25 4.30 13.44
N GLY A 52 22.72 3.59 14.44
CA GLY A 52 22.15 4.18 15.65
C GLY A 52 23.17 4.96 16.48
N LEU A 53 24.41 4.45 16.61
CA LEU A 53 25.45 5.15 17.34
C LEU A 53 25.99 6.40 16.61
N LEU A 54 25.90 6.47 15.28
CA LEU A 54 26.47 7.55 14.50
C LEU A 54 25.46 8.60 14.05
N HIS A 55 24.14 8.29 13.99
CA HIS A 55 23.19 9.15 13.28
C HIS A 55 23.21 10.60 13.75
N ASP A 56 23.39 10.82 15.01
CA ASP A 56 23.28 12.12 15.68
C ASP A 56 24.52 12.56 16.47
N ILE A 57 25.72 12.03 16.14
CA ILE A 57 26.98 12.46 16.79
C ILE A 57 27.23 13.97 16.60
N GLY A 58 26.69 14.59 15.55
CA GLY A 58 26.76 16.03 15.35
C GLY A 58 26.06 16.85 16.45
N LYS A 59 25.20 16.24 17.27
CA LYS A 59 24.58 16.87 18.44
C LYS A 59 25.64 17.22 19.52
N TYR A 60 26.82 16.63 19.49
CA TYR A 60 27.96 17.03 20.36
C TYR A 60 28.58 18.39 19.97
N SER A 61 28.17 19.00 18.86
CA SER A 61 28.69 20.31 18.45
C SER A 61 28.18 21.46 19.34
N ALA A 62 28.98 22.48 19.53
CA ALA A 62 28.59 23.66 20.28
C ALA A 62 27.38 24.39 19.64
N GLY A 63 27.27 24.36 18.31
CA GLY A 63 26.13 24.91 17.59
C GLY A 63 24.81 24.22 17.92
N PHE A 64 24.83 22.87 18.00
CA PHE A 64 23.63 22.13 18.36
C PHE A 64 23.23 22.38 19.84
N GLN A 65 24.18 22.42 20.76
CA GLN A 65 23.88 22.72 22.17
C GLN A 65 23.24 24.10 22.32
N ARG A 66 23.72 25.13 21.58
CA ARG A 66 23.07 26.45 21.53
C ARG A 66 21.66 26.40 20.91
N ARG A 67 21.42 25.52 19.93
CA ARG A 67 20.07 25.33 19.33
C ARG A 67 19.04 24.89 20.37
N LEU A 68 19.40 24.02 21.30
CA LEU A 68 18.50 23.59 22.38
C LEU A 68 18.09 24.75 23.32
N GLU A 69 18.87 25.83 23.34
CA GLU A 69 18.61 27.06 24.07
C GLU A 69 17.95 28.15 23.19
N GLY A 70 17.44 27.80 21.99
CA GLY A 70 16.75 28.70 21.06
C GLY A 70 17.60 29.23 19.92
N GLY A 71 18.80 28.74 19.71
CA GLY A 71 19.69 29.07 18.59
C GLY A 71 19.20 28.56 17.22
N PRO A 72 19.90 28.91 16.12
CA PRO A 72 19.54 28.54 14.76
C PRO A 72 19.63 27.03 14.53
N LYS A 73 18.94 26.54 13.47
CA LYS A 73 19.06 25.13 13.04
C LYS A 73 20.47 24.81 12.60
N VAL A 74 20.98 23.63 13.01
CA VAL A 74 22.32 23.12 12.70
C VAL A 74 22.20 21.74 12.09
N ASP A 75 23.03 21.48 11.06
CA ASP A 75 23.14 20.14 10.45
C ASP A 75 23.97 19.25 11.41
N HIS A 76 23.35 18.20 11.92
CA HIS A 76 23.97 17.28 12.88
C HIS A 76 24.10 15.85 12.30
N SER A 77 23.42 15.53 11.20
CA SER A 77 23.47 14.21 10.58
C SER A 77 24.71 13.99 9.69
N THR A 78 25.21 15.05 9.07
CA THR A 78 26.36 14.95 8.17
C THR A 78 27.63 14.47 8.86
N ALA A 79 27.85 14.80 10.13
CA ALA A 79 29.01 14.33 10.90
C ALA A 79 29.06 12.82 11.00
N GLY A 80 27.94 12.17 11.36
CA GLY A 80 27.84 10.72 11.44
C GLY A 80 27.97 10.03 10.08
N ALA A 81 27.42 10.62 9.03
CA ALA A 81 27.56 10.08 7.68
C ALA A 81 29.02 10.06 7.22
N LYS A 82 29.82 11.10 7.55
CA LYS A 82 31.26 11.16 7.26
C LYS A 82 32.04 10.09 8.04
N GLU A 83 31.76 9.94 9.32
CA GLU A 83 32.41 8.92 10.15
C GLU A 83 32.12 7.51 9.61
N ALA A 84 30.87 7.22 9.20
CA ALA A 84 30.51 5.96 8.58
C ALA A 84 31.32 5.68 7.28
N VAL A 85 31.55 6.68 6.43
CA VAL A 85 32.41 6.54 5.23
C VAL A 85 33.84 6.27 5.60
N GLN A 86 34.40 6.95 6.62
CA GLN A 86 35.78 6.73 7.08
C GLN A 86 35.95 5.29 7.59
N LEU A 87 34.92 4.70 8.17
CA LEU A 87 34.88 3.30 8.59
C LEU A 87 34.60 2.31 7.44
N GLY A 88 34.47 2.79 6.20
CA GLY A 88 34.17 1.95 5.03
C GLY A 88 32.71 1.48 4.94
N GLN A 89 31.80 2.07 5.72
CA GLN A 89 30.41 1.67 5.82
C GLN A 89 29.48 2.65 5.05
N LEU A 90 29.49 2.53 3.71
CA LEU A 90 28.73 3.43 2.84
C LEU A 90 27.21 3.25 3.01
N ASP A 91 26.74 2.03 3.24
CA ASP A 91 25.34 1.69 3.53
C ASP A 91 24.84 2.44 4.77
N VAL A 92 25.62 2.39 5.85
CA VAL A 92 25.34 3.16 7.07
C VAL A 92 25.35 4.66 6.80
N SER A 93 26.29 5.15 5.95
CA SER A 93 26.36 6.56 5.58
C SER A 93 25.09 7.05 4.88
N PHE A 94 24.51 6.26 3.95
CA PHE A 94 23.23 6.57 3.33
C PHE A 94 22.09 6.69 4.37
N ALA A 95 21.98 5.71 5.26
CA ALA A 95 20.95 5.69 6.28
C ALA A 95 21.08 6.90 7.21
N VAL A 96 22.27 7.17 7.71
CA VAL A 96 22.57 8.29 8.61
C VAL A 96 22.35 9.64 7.92
N ALA A 97 22.83 9.83 6.67
CA ALA A 97 22.59 11.06 5.94
C ALA A 97 21.11 11.32 5.69
N GLY A 98 20.32 10.26 5.53
CA GLY A 98 18.91 10.33 5.14
C GLY A 98 17.91 10.47 6.28
N HIS A 99 18.25 10.18 7.56
CA HIS A 99 17.27 9.93 8.62
C HIS A 99 16.28 11.09 8.86
N HIS A 100 16.67 12.33 8.64
CA HIS A 100 15.76 13.48 8.71
C HIS A 100 15.15 13.88 7.36
N GLY A 101 15.94 13.84 6.27
CA GLY A 101 15.55 14.37 4.96
C GLY A 101 15.07 13.33 3.96
N GLY A 102 15.18 12.05 4.30
CA GLY A 102 14.96 10.93 3.40
C GLY A 102 16.26 10.44 2.73
N LEU A 103 16.26 9.19 2.26
CA LEU A 103 17.39 8.60 1.54
C LEU A 103 17.76 9.46 0.33
N PRO A 104 18.98 10.03 0.28
CA PRO A 104 19.42 10.85 -0.84
C PRO A 104 19.85 9.97 -2.02
N ASP A 105 19.94 10.56 -3.20
CA ASP A 105 20.77 9.98 -4.28
C ASP A 105 22.24 9.98 -3.87
N GLY A 106 22.99 9.00 -4.33
CA GLY A 106 24.45 8.97 -4.11
C GLY A 106 25.15 10.18 -4.67
N GLY A 107 24.78 10.57 -5.90
CA GLY A 107 25.42 11.66 -6.63
C GLY A 107 26.79 11.27 -7.19
N ALA A 108 27.59 12.24 -7.60
CA ALA A 108 28.92 12.06 -8.13
C ALA A 108 30.00 12.69 -7.24
N GLN A 109 31.23 12.18 -7.32
CA GLN A 109 32.36 12.79 -6.63
C GLN A 109 32.62 14.25 -7.05
N THR A 110 32.12 14.64 -8.22
CA THR A 110 32.20 16.01 -8.76
C THR A 110 31.09 16.93 -8.21
N ASP A 111 30.11 16.42 -7.49
CA ASP A 111 29.00 17.22 -6.96
C ASP A 111 29.53 18.37 -6.09
N ALA A 112 28.86 19.52 -6.20
CA ALA A 112 29.21 20.70 -5.40
C ALA A 112 28.97 20.45 -3.90
N GLU A 113 29.71 21.15 -3.06
CA GLU A 113 29.49 21.13 -1.61
C GLU A 113 28.04 21.52 -1.28
N GLY A 114 27.37 20.68 -0.48
CA GLY A 114 26.01 20.94 -0.03
C GLY A 114 24.90 20.63 -1.03
N SER A 115 25.20 20.05 -2.21
CA SER A 115 24.16 19.49 -3.08
C SER A 115 23.35 18.42 -2.33
N GLY A 116 22.11 18.16 -2.77
CA GLY A 116 21.17 17.23 -2.11
C GLY A 116 21.59 15.76 -2.11
N THR A 117 22.71 15.43 -2.76
CA THR A 117 23.26 14.07 -2.87
C THR A 117 24.13 13.69 -1.67
N LEU A 118 24.36 12.39 -1.47
CA LEU A 118 25.25 11.93 -0.41
C LEU A 118 26.66 12.52 -0.57
N PHE A 119 27.27 12.43 -1.77
CA PHE A 119 28.62 12.98 -2.02
C PHE A 119 28.69 14.49 -1.81
N GLY A 120 27.67 15.25 -2.21
CA GLY A 120 27.61 16.68 -1.95
C GLY A 120 27.51 17.02 -0.47
N ARG A 121 26.75 16.22 0.29
CA ARG A 121 26.65 16.36 1.77
C ARG A 121 27.98 16.03 2.45
N LEU A 122 28.67 14.98 2.02
CA LEU A 122 29.96 14.58 2.59
C LEU A 122 31.06 15.65 2.43
N LYS A 123 30.91 16.57 1.47
CA LYS A 123 31.84 17.71 1.30
C LYS A 123 31.57 18.86 2.27
N LYS A 124 30.35 18.97 2.83
CA LYS A 124 30.00 20.07 3.75
C LYS A 124 30.98 20.14 4.92
N ARG A 125 31.37 21.35 5.28
CA ARG A 125 32.13 21.59 6.51
C ARG A 125 31.20 21.38 7.71
N THR A 126 31.58 20.50 8.64
CA THR A 126 30.86 20.23 9.89
C THR A 126 31.55 20.92 11.05
N GLU A 127 30.78 21.35 12.06
CA GLU A 127 31.36 21.83 13.34
C GLU A 127 32.08 20.66 14.05
N ALA A 128 33.10 21.01 14.86
CA ALA A 128 33.76 20.03 15.70
C ALA A 128 32.81 19.41 16.71
N CYS A 129 32.75 18.10 16.73
CA CYS A 129 31.85 17.34 17.61
C CYS A 129 32.56 16.15 18.29
N ASP A 130 33.89 16.15 18.37
CA ASP A 130 34.71 15.01 18.88
C ASP A 130 34.42 14.55 20.31
N GLY A 131 33.57 15.27 21.03
CA GLY A 131 33.12 14.88 22.37
C GLY A 131 32.56 13.45 22.46
N TRP A 132 31.88 13.00 21.38
CA TRP A 132 31.31 11.65 21.33
C TRP A 132 32.34 10.53 21.49
N LYS A 133 33.59 10.72 21.02
CA LYS A 133 34.68 9.72 21.11
C LYS A 133 35.06 9.34 22.53
N LYS A 134 34.70 10.20 23.50
CA LYS A 134 34.97 9.93 24.93
C LYS A 134 33.84 9.14 25.60
N GLU A 135 32.64 9.19 25.01
CA GLU A 135 31.41 8.63 25.62
C GLU A 135 30.91 7.39 24.88
N ILE A 136 31.14 7.29 23.57
CA ILE A 136 30.63 6.24 22.70
C ILE A 136 31.78 5.36 22.21
N THR A 137 31.60 4.06 22.35
CA THR A 137 32.52 3.05 21.82
C THR A 137 31.92 2.40 20.60
N LEU A 138 32.54 2.58 19.42
CA LEU A 138 32.11 1.94 18.20
C LEU A 138 32.53 0.48 18.13
N PRO A 139 31.78 -0.40 17.43
CA PRO A 139 32.18 -1.78 17.19
C PRO A 139 33.49 -1.83 16.38
N LYS A 140 34.41 -2.74 16.75
CA LYS A 140 35.74 -2.88 16.14
C LYS A 140 35.67 -3.43 14.68
N ALA A 141 34.68 -4.27 14.43
CA ALA A 141 34.40 -4.81 13.11
C ALA A 141 32.89 -4.72 12.86
N VAL A 142 32.48 -4.45 11.63
CA VAL A 142 31.09 -4.35 11.21
C VAL A 142 30.94 -5.17 9.93
N ARG A 143 30.30 -6.33 10.04
CA ARG A 143 30.12 -7.27 8.95
C ARG A 143 28.71 -7.20 8.42
N ARG A 144 28.57 -7.14 7.12
CA ARG A 144 27.29 -7.22 6.42
C ARG A 144 26.91 -8.67 6.16
N PRO A 145 25.62 -8.99 6.00
CA PRO A 145 25.21 -10.25 5.41
C PRO A 145 25.85 -10.41 4.03
N GLU A 146 26.41 -11.58 3.73
CA GLU A 146 27.12 -11.82 2.45
C GLU A 146 26.20 -11.61 1.24
N TRP A 147 24.92 -12.02 1.37
CA TRP A 147 23.93 -11.85 0.34
C TRP A 147 23.70 -10.36 -0.03
N ALA A 148 23.82 -9.43 0.90
CA ALA A 148 23.63 -8.01 0.64
C ALA A 148 24.71 -7.41 -0.30
N MET A 149 25.81 -8.13 -0.51
CA MET A 149 26.91 -7.73 -1.40
C MET A 149 26.88 -8.46 -2.75
N ALA A 150 25.99 -9.44 -2.92
CA ALA A 150 25.98 -10.31 -4.09
C ALA A 150 25.51 -9.60 -5.37
N ASP A 151 24.53 -8.69 -5.24
CA ASP A 151 23.93 -7.96 -6.35
C ASP A 151 23.67 -6.49 -5.97
N PRO A 152 23.78 -5.54 -6.92
CA PRO A 152 23.44 -4.13 -6.68
C PRO A 152 22.03 -3.90 -6.13
N LEU A 153 21.07 -4.70 -6.58
CA LEU A 153 19.68 -4.60 -6.16
C LEU A 153 19.50 -5.09 -4.73
N ASP A 154 20.23 -6.15 -4.34
CA ASP A 154 20.26 -6.66 -2.96
C ASP A 154 20.81 -5.58 -2.01
N MET A 155 21.91 -4.94 -2.39
CA MET A 155 22.50 -3.84 -1.61
C MET A 155 21.56 -2.64 -1.49
N ALA A 156 20.92 -2.23 -2.58
CA ALA A 156 19.97 -1.10 -2.56
C ALA A 156 18.77 -1.40 -1.65
N PHE A 157 18.26 -2.63 -1.67
CA PHE A 157 17.17 -3.05 -0.81
C PHE A 157 17.64 -3.12 0.66
N TYR A 158 18.82 -3.65 0.91
CA TYR A 158 19.44 -3.71 2.25
C TYR A 158 19.59 -2.32 2.87
N ILE A 159 20.10 -1.33 2.11
CA ILE A 159 20.20 0.07 2.59
C ILE A 159 18.84 0.62 3.01
N ARG A 160 17.77 0.31 2.25
CA ARG A 160 16.40 0.74 2.61
C ARG A 160 15.92 0.11 3.92
N MET A 161 16.19 -1.18 4.11
CA MET A 161 15.81 -1.88 5.33
C MET A 161 16.60 -1.37 6.54
N LEU A 162 17.90 -1.13 6.37
CA LEU A 162 18.73 -0.51 7.38
C LEU A 162 18.25 0.91 7.74
N PHE A 163 17.91 1.70 6.72
CA PHE A 163 17.31 3.02 6.91
C PHE A 163 15.98 2.95 7.68
N SER A 164 15.14 1.96 7.35
CA SER A 164 13.89 1.72 8.08
C SER A 164 14.13 1.44 9.57
N CYS A 165 15.09 0.57 9.87
CA CYS A 165 15.46 0.26 11.26
C CYS A 165 15.93 1.51 12.01
N LEU A 166 16.78 2.32 11.38
CA LEU A 166 17.31 3.53 12.00
C LEU A 166 16.21 4.57 12.25
N VAL A 167 15.40 4.89 11.24
CA VAL A 167 14.40 5.95 11.40
C VAL A 167 13.29 5.55 12.37
N ASP A 168 12.85 4.29 12.38
CA ASP A 168 11.83 3.87 13.35
C ASP A 168 12.40 3.85 14.77
N ALA A 169 13.67 3.41 14.95
CA ALA A 169 14.35 3.42 16.23
C ALA A 169 14.52 4.84 16.79
N ASP A 170 14.95 5.80 15.97
CA ASP A 170 15.11 7.21 16.33
C ASP A 170 13.77 7.84 16.75
N TYR A 171 12.70 7.60 15.95
CA TYR A 171 11.36 8.07 16.30
C TYR A 171 10.85 7.48 17.62
N LEU A 172 11.02 6.18 17.84
CA LEU A 172 10.52 5.50 19.04
C LEU A 172 11.31 5.88 20.30
N ASP A 173 12.63 6.05 20.21
CA ASP A 173 13.45 6.52 21.32
C ASP A 173 13.08 7.95 21.71
N THR A 174 12.92 8.83 20.71
CA THR A 174 12.46 10.21 20.93
C THR A 174 11.04 10.26 21.51
N GLU A 175 10.10 9.44 20.99
CA GLU A 175 8.72 9.36 21.47
C GLU A 175 8.69 8.89 22.94
N ALA A 176 9.44 7.87 23.29
CA ALA A 176 9.52 7.35 24.66
C ALA A 176 10.03 8.41 25.65
N PHE A 177 10.99 9.24 25.23
CA PHE A 177 11.48 10.35 26.06
C PHE A 177 10.45 11.48 26.16
N MET A 178 9.83 11.90 25.04
CA MET A 178 8.98 13.10 24.98
C MET A 178 7.58 12.86 25.54
N ALA A 179 6.93 11.75 25.21
CA ALA A 179 5.51 11.54 25.43
C ALA A 179 5.18 10.63 26.63
N GLY A 180 6.17 9.94 27.23
CA GLY A 180 5.94 9.02 28.34
C GLY A 180 5.16 7.76 27.93
N ASP A 181 3.98 7.54 28.50
CA ASP A 181 3.14 6.36 28.17
C ASP A 181 2.42 6.55 26.82
N VAL A 182 2.99 5.95 25.78
CA VAL A 182 2.42 5.93 24.43
C VAL A 182 1.76 4.57 24.18
N PRO A 183 0.50 4.50 23.72
CA PRO A 183 -0.20 3.23 23.53
C PRO A 183 0.30 2.53 22.26
N ARG A 184 1.49 1.91 22.32
CA ARG A 184 2.02 1.05 21.27
C ARG A 184 2.10 -0.40 21.75
N GLY A 185 1.98 -1.36 20.80
CA GLY A 185 2.03 -2.79 21.13
C GLY A 185 0.81 -3.28 21.93
N GLY A 186 1.02 -4.31 22.75
CA GLY A 186 -0.06 -4.92 23.56
C GLY A 186 -1.08 -5.67 22.71
N TYR A 187 -0.68 -6.18 21.55
CA TYR A 187 -1.49 -7.02 20.67
C TYR A 187 -1.47 -8.46 21.17
N ALA A 188 -2.55 -9.20 20.81
CA ALA A 188 -2.57 -10.65 20.99
C ALA A 188 -1.46 -11.32 20.16
N ALA A 189 -0.91 -12.40 20.67
CA ALA A 189 0.05 -13.20 19.93
C ALA A 189 -0.63 -13.96 18.77
N LEU A 190 0.11 -14.27 17.70
CA LEU A 190 -0.47 -14.99 16.56
C LEU A 190 -1.11 -16.33 16.91
N PRO A 191 -0.60 -17.14 17.87
CA PRO A 191 -1.32 -18.34 18.32
C PRO A 191 -2.71 -18.05 18.90
N GLU A 192 -2.88 -16.98 19.68
CA GLU A 192 -4.19 -16.56 20.21
C GLU A 192 -5.15 -16.11 19.09
N LEU A 193 -4.61 -15.44 18.07
CA LEU A 193 -5.37 -15.05 16.88
C LEU A 193 -5.78 -16.26 16.05
N LEU A 194 -4.94 -17.28 15.98
CA LEU A 194 -5.24 -18.54 15.32
C LEU A 194 -6.40 -19.26 16.05
N GLU A 195 -6.36 -19.36 17.39
CA GLU A 195 -7.45 -19.93 18.19
C GLU A 195 -8.79 -19.22 17.93
N LYS A 196 -8.79 -17.88 17.83
CA LYS A 196 -10.01 -17.10 17.49
C LYS A 196 -10.52 -17.45 16.10
N LEU A 197 -9.60 -17.55 15.10
CA LEU A 197 -9.95 -17.95 13.75
C LEU A 197 -10.54 -19.36 13.72
N GLU A 198 -9.91 -20.34 14.35
CA GLU A 198 -10.40 -21.73 14.43
C GLU A 198 -11.77 -21.80 15.09
N GLY A 199 -11.99 -21.02 16.14
CA GLY A 199 -13.29 -20.86 16.77
C GLY A 199 -14.36 -20.39 15.79
N TYR A 200 -14.05 -19.41 14.96
CA TYR A 200 -14.94 -18.92 13.91
C TYR A 200 -15.18 -19.96 12.81
N LEU A 201 -14.14 -20.72 12.42
CA LEU A 201 -14.20 -21.73 11.35
C LEU A 201 -15.07 -22.92 11.71
N LYS A 202 -15.30 -23.25 12.99
CA LYS A 202 -16.22 -24.30 13.42
C LYS A 202 -17.63 -24.12 12.85
N GLY A 203 -18.06 -22.88 12.59
CA GLY A 203 -19.33 -22.58 11.95
C GLY A 203 -19.47 -23.14 10.52
N PHE A 204 -18.37 -23.54 9.87
CA PHE A 204 -18.35 -24.07 8.49
C PHE A 204 -18.17 -25.59 8.40
N GLU A 205 -18.05 -26.30 9.53
CA GLU A 205 -17.76 -27.75 9.52
C GLU A 205 -18.87 -28.62 8.89
N ASN A 206 -20.11 -28.11 8.90
CA ASN A 206 -21.29 -28.84 8.39
C ASN A 206 -21.90 -28.16 7.16
N PRO A 207 -21.24 -28.17 5.99
CA PRO A 207 -21.73 -27.50 4.79
C PRO A 207 -22.98 -28.17 4.23
N GLN A 208 -24.05 -27.38 4.01
CA GLN A 208 -25.36 -27.86 3.55
C GLN A 208 -25.45 -27.99 2.01
N THR A 209 -24.58 -27.35 1.27
CA THR A 209 -24.58 -27.33 -0.20
C THR A 209 -23.28 -27.87 -0.77
N ASP A 210 -23.32 -28.37 -2.01
CA ASP A 210 -22.12 -28.82 -2.71
C ASP A 210 -21.09 -27.70 -2.83
N LEU A 211 -21.54 -26.49 -3.15
CA LEU A 211 -20.67 -25.31 -3.24
C LEU A 211 -19.96 -25.01 -1.92
N ASN A 212 -20.65 -25.13 -0.78
CA ASN A 212 -20.03 -24.93 0.52
C ASN A 212 -19.10 -26.11 0.90
N ARG A 213 -19.40 -27.33 0.46
CA ARG A 213 -18.46 -28.47 0.60
C ARG A 213 -17.14 -28.20 -0.09
N GLU A 214 -17.18 -27.65 -1.32
CA GLU A 214 -15.97 -27.29 -2.05
C GLU A 214 -15.22 -26.11 -1.39
N ARG A 215 -15.92 -25.09 -0.90
CA ARG A 215 -15.32 -23.99 -0.11
C ARG A 215 -14.58 -24.52 1.13
N CYS A 216 -15.20 -25.47 1.85
CA CYS A 216 -14.55 -26.12 2.99
C CYS A 216 -13.37 -27.01 2.56
N GLY A 217 -13.42 -27.61 1.37
CA GLY A 217 -12.28 -28.33 0.78
C GLY A 217 -11.08 -27.41 0.54
N ILE A 218 -11.31 -26.25 -0.09
CA ILE A 218 -10.30 -25.21 -0.31
C ILE A 218 -9.71 -24.73 1.02
N LEU A 219 -10.57 -24.43 1.99
CA LEU A 219 -10.15 -23.97 3.31
C LEU A 219 -9.23 -25.00 4.00
N ARG A 220 -9.64 -26.26 4.06
CA ARG A 220 -8.82 -27.34 4.63
C ARG A 220 -7.47 -27.51 3.92
N GLN A 221 -7.47 -27.38 2.59
CA GLN A 221 -6.23 -27.43 1.81
C GLN A 221 -5.31 -26.24 2.16
N CYS A 222 -5.85 -25.03 2.30
CA CYS A 222 -5.09 -23.85 2.73
C CYS A 222 -4.48 -24.03 4.13
N ILE A 223 -5.24 -24.54 5.08
CA ILE A 223 -4.77 -24.84 6.44
C ILE A 223 -3.61 -25.84 6.38
N ARG A 224 -3.81 -27.00 5.72
CA ARG A 224 -2.78 -28.04 5.59
C ARG A 224 -1.50 -27.51 4.95
N MET A 225 -1.62 -26.79 3.84
CA MET A 225 -0.46 -26.21 3.16
C MET A 225 0.24 -25.13 4.02
N GLY A 226 -0.53 -24.40 4.84
CA GLY A 226 0.03 -23.45 5.79
C GLY A 226 0.91 -24.12 6.85
N GLU A 227 0.49 -25.26 7.38
CA GLU A 227 1.20 -26.01 8.41
C GLU A 227 2.40 -26.79 7.87
N GLU A 228 2.22 -27.48 6.72
CA GLU A 228 3.18 -28.47 6.22
C GLU A 228 4.26 -27.88 5.31
N SER A 229 4.00 -26.72 4.67
CA SER A 229 4.90 -26.17 3.65
C SER A 229 5.94 -25.23 4.24
N ALA A 230 7.20 -25.38 3.85
CA ALA A 230 8.26 -24.44 4.23
C ALA A 230 7.97 -23.01 3.72
N PRO A 231 8.44 -21.94 4.39
CA PRO A 231 8.33 -20.58 3.91
C PRO A 231 8.79 -20.38 2.47
N GLY A 232 8.23 -19.39 1.78
CA GLY A 232 8.57 -19.14 0.38
C GLY A 232 7.49 -18.42 -0.41
N LEU A 233 7.45 -18.67 -1.72
CA LEU A 233 6.50 -18.07 -2.64
C LEU A 233 5.38 -19.05 -3.00
N PHE A 234 4.14 -18.58 -2.85
CA PHE A 234 2.93 -19.37 -3.14
C PHE A 234 1.98 -18.65 -4.08
N SER A 235 1.15 -19.43 -4.76
CA SER A 235 -0.06 -18.96 -5.42
C SER A 235 -1.29 -19.63 -4.82
N LEU A 236 -2.39 -18.89 -4.77
CA LEU A 236 -3.71 -19.39 -4.43
C LEU A 236 -4.67 -19.06 -5.57
N THR A 237 -4.83 -20.03 -6.48
CA THR A 237 -5.65 -19.88 -7.69
C THR A 237 -7.03 -20.47 -7.45
N VAL A 238 -7.96 -19.66 -7.00
CA VAL A 238 -9.33 -20.04 -6.67
C VAL A 238 -10.32 -19.13 -7.40
N PRO A 239 -11.31 -19.69 -8.12
CA PRO A 239 -12.30 -18.91 -8.82
C PRO A 239 -13.09 -17.97 -7.89
N THR A 240 -13.67 -16.92 -8.47
CA THR A 240 -14.50 -15.96 -7.72
C THR A 240 -15.65 -16.69 -6.99
N GLY A 241 -15.80 -16.39 -5.70
CA GLY A 241 -16.79 -17.02 -4.83
C GLY A 241 -16.35 -18.34 -4.20
N GLY A 242 -15.10 -18.77 -4.41
CA GLY A 242 -14.53 -19.96 -3.76
C GLY A 242 -14.03 -19.74 -2.32
N GLY A 243 -14.23 -18.54 -1.73
CA GLY A 243 -13.88 -18.28 -0.33
C GLY A 243 -12.42 -17.82 -0.13
N LYS A 244 -11.76 -17.26 -1.15
CA LYS A 244 -10.34 -16.84 -1.13
C LYS A 244 -9.93 -16.06 0.13
N THR A 245 -10.67 -15.03 0.50
CA THR A 245 -10.29 -14.12 1.59
C THR A 245 -10.14 -14.85 2.93
N LEU A 246 -11.09 -15.72 3.27
CA LEU A 246 -11.02 -16.48 4.51
C LEU A 246 -9.98 -17.61 4.43
N SER A 247 -9.90 -18.28 3.30
CA SER A 247 -8.94 -19.38 3.08
C SER A 247 -7.48 -18.88 3.07
N SER A 248 -7.22 -17.69 2.48
CA SER A 248 -5.89 -17.09 2.51
C SER A 248 -5.50 -16.59 3.89
N LEU A 249 -6.46 -16.03 4.67
CA LEU A 249 -6.21 -15.67 6.07
C LEU A 249 -5.89 -16.93 6.91
N ALA A 250 -6.62 -18.03 6.69
CA ALA A 250 -6.38 -19.30 7.37
C ALA A 250 -4.99 -19.85 7.04
N PHE A 251 -4.62 -19.90 5.74
CA PHE A 251 -3.25 -20.22 5.35
C PHE A 251 -2.24 -19.36 6.09
N ALA A 252 -2.43 -18.04 6.08
CA ALA A 252 -1.46 -17.10 6.63
C ALA A 252 -1.25 -17.26 8.13
N LEU A 253 -2.31 -17.42 8.93
CA LEU A 253 -2.18 -17.59 10.37
C LEU A 253 -1.60 -18.95 10.75
N HIS A 254 -2.07 -20.05 10.13
CA HIS A 254 -1.48 -21.39 10.34
C HIS A 254 0.01 -21.40 9.97
N HIS A 255 0.37 -20.80 8.82
CA HIS A 255 1.74 -20.74 8.35
C HIS A 255 2.62 -19.86 9.27
N ALA A 256 2.11 -18.72 9.68
CA ALA A 256 2.85 -17.84 10.59
C ALA A 256 3.14 -18.52 11.94
N VAL A 257 2.15 -19.22 12.50
CA VAL A 257 2.32 -19.93 13.78
C VAL A 257 3.26 -21.12 13.61
N ALA A 258 3.09 -21.94 12.56
CA ALA A 258 3.92 -23.11 12.30
C ALA A 258 5.41 -22.77 12.10
N HIS A 259 5.69 -21.60 11.51
CA HIS A 259 7.06 -21.19 11.18
C HIS A 259 7.60 -20.04 12.04
N GLY A 260 6.90 -19.62 13.08
CA GLY A 260 7.34 -18.55 13.98
C GLY A 260 7.41 -17.17 13.34
N LEU A 261 6.63 -16.92 12.28
CA LEU A 261 6.56 -15.61 11.64
C LEU A 261 5.78 -14.61 12.52
N LYS A 262 6.01 -13.31 12.31
CA LYS A 262 5.60 -12.29 13.29
C LYS A 262 4.27 -11.64 13.00
N ARG A 263 3.82 -11.59 11.73
CA ARG A 263 2.59 -10.89 11.33
C ARG A 263 2.05 -11.33 9.98
N VAL A 264 0.81 -10.92 9.72
CA VAL A 264 0.13 -11.10 8.45
C VAL A 264 -0.11 -9.72 7.81
N ILE A 265 0.32 -9.54 6.57
CA ILE A 265 0.11 -8.31 5.81
C ILE A 265 -0.77 -8.64 4.60
N TYR A 266 -1.96 -8.08 4.56
CA TYR A 266 -2.95 -8.32 3.51
C TYR A 266 -3.00 -7.12 2.56
N VAL A 267 -2.52 -7.32 1.33
CA VAL A 267 -2.37 -6.27 0.31
C VAL A 267 -3.50 -6.38 -0.71
N ILE A 268 -4.33 -5.35 -0.82
CA ILE A 268 -5.52 -5.31 -1.68
C ILE A 268 -5.36 -4.21 -2.74
N PRO A 269 -5.82 -4.41 -3.99
CA PRO A 269 -5.64 -3.41 -5.04
C PRO A 269 -6.53 -2.16 -4.89
N TYR A 270 -7.71 -2.28 -4.26
CA TYR A 270 -8.73 -1.24 -4.23
C TYR A 270 -9.13 -0.83 -2.82
N THR A 271 -9.19 0.47 -2.55
CA THR A 271 -9.57 1.04 -1.25
C THR A 271 -11.01 0.66 -0.83
N SER A 272 -11.94 0.53 -1.78
CA SER A 272 -13.35 0.20 -1.49
C SER A 272 -13.59 -1.18 -0.88
N ILE A 273 -12.61 -2.08 -0.93
CA ILE A 273 -12.72 -3.45 -0.40
C ILE A 273 -11.96 -3.56 0.93
N ILE A 274 -11.04 -2.64 1.21
CA ILE A 274 -10.21 -2.69 2.43
C ILE A 274 -11.06 -2.59 3.68
N ASP A 275 -11.95 -1.59 3.77
CA ASP A 275 -12.81 -1.37 4.93
C ASP A 275 -13.61 -2.64 5.27
N GLN A 276 -14.18 -3.30 4.25
CA GLN A 276 -14.92 -4.54 4.44
C GLN A 276 -14.01 -5.69 4.89
N THR A 277 -12.82 -5.82 4.32
CA THR A 277 -11.87 -6.89 4.69
C THR A 277 -11.33 -6.67 6.10
N ALA A 278 -10.92 -5.44 6.42
CA ALA A 278 -10.43 -5.08 7.75
C ALA A 278 -11.51 -5.25 8.82
N LYS A 279 -12.76 -4.90 8.50
CA LYS A 279 -13.91 -5.14 9.38
C LYS A 279 -14.13 -6.63 9.62
N THR A 280 -14.16 -7.45 8.57
CA THR A 280 -14.32 -8.91 8.70
C THR A 280 -13.20 -9.53 9.52
N PHE A 281 -11.95 -9.13 9.28
CA PHE A 281 -10.82 -9.63 10.08
C PHE A 281 -10.91 -9.15 11.53
N GLY A 282 -11.34 -7.91 11.77
CA GLY A 282 -11.57 -7.38 13.11
C GLY A 282 -12.69 -8.13 13.86
N GLU A 283 -13.76 -8.52 13.17
CA GLU A 283 -14.84 -9.34 13.76
C GLU A 283 -14.37 -10.74 14.17
N ILE A 284 -13.40 -11.32 13.43
CA ILE A 284 -12.85 -12.65 13.71
C ILE A 284 -11.74 -12.59 14.77
N LEU A 285 -10.80 -11.67 14.63
CA LEU A 285 -9.53 -11.65 15.37
C LEU A 285 -9.53 -10.67 16.55
N GLY A 286 -10.54 -9.81 16.62
CA GLY A 286 -10.58 -8.65 17.50
C GLY A 286 -10.12 -7.37 16.78
N PRO A 287 -10.93 -6.31 16.83
CA PRO A 287 -10.63 -5.06 16.10
C PRO A 287 -9.34 -4.37 16.56
N GLU A 288 -8.89 -4.67 17.77
CA GLU A 288 -7.63 -4.17 18.36
C GLU A 288 -6.38 -4.76 17.71
N ASN A 289 -6.49 -5.91 17.03
CA ASN A 289 -5.37 -6.62 16.42
C ASN A 289 -5.24 -6.38 14.92
N VAL A 290 -6.18 -5.66 14.32
CA VAL A 290 -6.23 -5.39 12.88
C VAL A 290 -6.08 -3.90 12.61
N VAL A 291 -5.07 -3.54 11.82
CA VAL A 291 -4.79 -2.17 11.40
C VAL A 291 -5.04 -2.03 9.91
N GLU A 292 -5.86 -1.05 9.57
CA GLU A 292 -6.14 -0.64 8.20
C GLU A 292 -5.24 0.54 7.84
N HIS A 293 -4.53 0.47 6.69
CA HIS A 293 -3.66 1.55 6.25
C HIS A 293 -3.75 1.82 4.75
N HIS A 294 -4.48 2.86 4.38
CA HIS A 294 -4.58 3.37 3.01
C HIS A 294 -4.85 4.88 3.00
N SER A 295 -4.80 5.51 1.83
CA SER A 295 -4.96 6.96 1.68
C SER A 295 -6.33 7.52 2.08
N GLY A 296 -7.34 6.66 2.19
CA GLY A 296 -8.72 7.02 2.61
C GLY A 296 -9.03 6.70 4.07
N ALA A 297 -8.17 5.95 4.77
CA ALA A 297 -8.33 5.69 6.20
C ALA A 297 -7.92 6.95 6.99
N ASP A 298 -8.89 7.71 7.42
CA ASP A 298 -8.65 8.93 8.21
C ASP A 298 -9.08 8.72 9.67
N TYR A 299 -8.22 8.02 10.41
CA TYR A 299 -8.41 7.86 11.86
C TYR A 299 -8.48 9.20 12.60
N SER A 300 -7.92 10.27 12.02
CA SER A 300 -8.00 11.61 12.60
C SER A 300 -9.40 12.23 12.49
N GLU A 301 -10.19 11.84 11.50
CA GLU A 301 -11.60 12.23 11.41
C GLU A 301 -12.48 11.46 12.42
N GLU A 302 -12.14 10.21 12.69
CA GLU A 302 -12.83 9.43 13.74
C GLU A 302 -12.54 9.99 15.13
N GLU A 303 -11.29 10.37 15.40
CA GLU A 303 -10.89 11.05 16.63
C GLU A 303 -11.68 12.36 16.85
N LYS A 304 -11.74 13.20 15.82
CA LYS A 304 -12.49 14.48 15.88
C LYS A 304 -14.01 14.31 16.01
N LYS A 305 -14.60 13.26 15.37
CA LYS A 305 -16.02 12.96 15.53
C LYS A 305 -16.34 12.58 16.96
N ARG A 306 -15.53 11.74 17.60
CA ARG A 306 -15.69 11.34 18.99
C ARG A 306 -15.52 12.52 19.96
N GLU A 307 -14.54 13.40 19.70
CA GLU A 307 -14.40 14.65 20.46
C GLU A 307 -15.63 15.55 20.34
N GLN A 308 -16.26 15.62 19.14
CA GLN A 308 -17.47 16.43 18.92
C GLN A 308 -18.74 15.78 19.52
N GLU A 309 -18.83 14.47 19.51
CA GLU A 309 -19.97 13.72 20.03
C GLU A 309 -19.90 13.56 21.56
N ARG A 310 -18.84 14.08 22.23
CA ARG A 310 -18.57 13.94 23.67
C ARG A 310 -18.62 12.49 24.16
N GLU A 311 -18.32 11.54 23.29
CA GLU A 311 -18.14 10.15 23.66
C GLU A 311 -16.79 10.01 24.38
N THR A 312 -16.81 10.10 25.71
CA THR A 312 -15.63 9.94 26.56
C THR A 312 -15.47 8.47 26.98
N ASP A 313 -15.23 7.60 26.01
CA ASP A 313 -14.73 6.25 26.32
C ASP A 313 -13.19 6.26 26.19
N PRO A 314 -12.46 6.30 27.31
CA PRO A 314 -10.99 6.37 27.30
C PRO A 314 -10.36 5.15 26.63
N GLU A 315 -11.01 3.99 26.64
CA GLU A 315 -10.50 2.76 26.04
C GLU A 315 -10.62 2.81 24.50
N ALA A 316 -11.74 3.33 24.00
CA ALA A 316 -11.93 3.53 22.57
C ALA A 316 -10.98 4.59 22.00
N GLU A 317 -10.70 5.68 22.74
CA GLU A 317 -9.71 6.69 22.36
C GLU A 317 -8.28 6.10 22.34
N ARG A 318 -7.92 5.32 23.34
CA ARG A 318 -6.63 4.63 23.43
C ARG A 318 -6.44 3.64 22.27
N LEU A 319 -7.50 2.90 21.91
CA LEU A 319 -7.48 1.98 20.76
C LEU A 319 -7.28 2.74 19.44
N LEU A 320 -8.01 3.83 19.23
CA LEU A 320 -7.88 4.64 18.02
C LEU A 320 -6.47 5.21 17.88
N ARG A 321 -5.92 5.78 18.96
CA ARG A 321 -4.56 6.31 18.99
C ARG A 321 -3.53 5.20 18.73
N ARG A 322 -3.71 3.98 19.29
CA ARG A 322 -2.85 2.84 19.02
C ARG A 322 -2.85 2.45 17.54
N LYS A 323 -4.03 2.39 16.90
CA LYS A 323 -4.15 2.10 15.47
C LYS A 323 -3.46 3.16 14.61
N LEU A 324 -3.63 4.44 14.94
CA LEU A 324 -2.98 5.54 14.25
C LEU A 324 -1.45 5.39 14.29
N LEU A 325 -0.91 5.14 15.46
CA LEU A 325 0.52 4.93 15.66
C LEU A 325 1.04 3.69 14.91
N ALA A 326 0.27 2.62 14.88
CA ALA A 326 0.61 1.41 14.14
C ALA A 326 0.61 1.59 12.62
N THR A 327 -0.11 2.57 12.07
CA THR A 327 0.00 2.88 10.63
C THR A 327 1.36 3.44 10.24
N GLU A 328 2.10 3.99 11.19
CA GLU A 328 3.40 4.61 10.94
C GLU A 328 4.48 3.56 10.68
N ASN A 329 4.51 2.48 11.46
CA ASN A 329 5.55 1.45 11.40
C ASN A 329 5.07 0.02 11.20
N TRP A 330 3.74 -0.24 11.18
CA TRP A 330 3.15 -1.57 11.00
C TRP A 330 3.58 -2.61 12.05
N ASP A 331 3.61 -2.21 13.30
CA ASP A 331 3.95 -3.09 14.42
C ASP A 331 2.81 -4.03 14.85
N ALA A 332 1.60 -3.88 14.30
CA ALA A 332 0.45 -4.73 14.59
C ALA A 332 0.56 -6.14 13.95
N PRO A 333 -0.11 -7.16 14.54
CA PRO A 333 -0.03 -8.54 14.03
C PRO A 333 -0.76 -8.74 12.70
N VAL A 334 -1.79 -7.96 12.40
CA VAL A 334 -2.52 -8.02 11.12
C VAL A 334 -2.67 -6.63 10.53
N ILE A 335 -2.10 -6.46 9.32
CA ILE A 335 -2.17 -5.21 8.56
C ILE A 335 -2.97 -5.44 7.29
N VAL A 336 -3.96 -4.59 7.03
CA VAL A 336 -4.70 -4.55 5.74
C VAL A 336 -4.35 -3.25 5.03
N THR A 337 -3.79 -3.35 3.83
CA THR A 337 -3.27 -2.19 3.10
C THR A 337 -3.48 -2.27 1.60
N THR A 338 -3.16 -1.18 0.87
CA THR A 338 -3.21 -1.17 -0.61
C THR A 338 -1.88 -1.58 -1.22
N ALA A 339 -1.93 -2.13 -2.46
CA ALA A 339 -0.73 -2.34 -3.27
C ALA A 339 0.06 -1.04 -3.47
N VAL A 340 -0.62 0.10 -3.63
CA VAL A 340 0.01 1.43 -3.74
C VAL A 340 0.80 1.76 -2.48
N GLN A 341 0.18 1.68 -1.31
CA GLN A 341 0.83 1.97 -0.03
C GLN A 341 2.01 1.03 0.23
N PHE A 342 1.86 -0.25 -0.09
CA PHE A 342 2.90 -1.27 0.08
C PHE A 342 4.13 -0.98 -0.79
N PHE A 343 3.97 -0.93 -2.11
CA PHE A 343 5.10 -0.78 -3.02
C PHE A 343 5.68 0.63 -3.05
N GLU A 344 4.86 1.69 -2.94
CA GLU A 344 5.38 3.06 -2.84
C GLU A 344 6.13 3.32 -1.53
N SER A 345 5.86 2.57 -0.46
CA SER A 345 6.72 2.59 0.73
C SER A 345 8.06 1.93 0.47
N LEU A 346 8.08 0.78 -0.21
CA LEU A 346 9.30 0.04 -0.57
C LEU A 346 10.23 0.82 -1.49
N TYR A 347 9.69 1.59 -2.43
CA TYR A 347 10.49 2.42 -3.35
C TYR A 347 10.55 3.90 -2.96
N GLY A 348 9.89 4.28 -1.86
CA GLY A 348 9.97 5.61 -1.28
C GLY A 348 11.36 5.94 -0.70
N ASN A 349 11.60 7.22 -0.41
CA ASN A 349 12.83 7.68 0.22
C ASN A 349 12.61 8.43 1.53
N SER A 350 11.37 8.92 1.81
CA SER A 350 11.09 9.69 3.02
C SER A 350 11.04 8.79 4.28
N ALA A 351 11.48 9.34 5.42
CA ALA A 351 11.47 8.65 6.70
C ALA A 351 10.07 8.09 7.04
N SER A 352 9.01 8.90 6.87
CA SER A 352 7.62 8.49 7.17
C SER A 352 7.10 7.33 6.32
N ARG A 353 7.55 7.20 5.07
CA ARG A 353 7.20 6.06 4.21
C ARG A 353 8.01 4.82 4.54
N CYS A 354 9.30 5.00 4.84
CA CYS A 354 10.24 3.88 4.99
C CYS A 354 10.24 3.27 6.41
N ARG A 355 9.83 3.98 7.47
CA ARG A 355 9.95 3.48 8.85
C ARG A 355 9.23 2.17 9.14
N LYS A 356 8.31 1.73 8.28
CA LYS A 356 7.56 0.48 8.41
C LYS A 356 8.21 -0.74 7.73
N LEU A 357 9.24 -0.54 6.89
CA LEU A 357 9.74 -1.58 5.99
C LEU A 357 10.40 -2.75 6.73
N HIS A 358 11.11 -2.49 7.82
CA HIS A 358 11.74 -3.54 8.62
C HIS A 358 10.70 -4.53 9.17
N ASN A 359 9.46 -4.10 9.38
CA ASN A 359 8.35 -4.93 9.82
C ASN A 359 7.74 -5.81 8.70
N LEU A 360 8.27 -5.77 7.47
CA LEU A 360 7.98 -6.74 6.41
C LEU A 360 8.78 -8.04 6.55
N ALA A 361 9.88 -8.01 7.30
CA ALA A 361 10.66 -9.21 7.60
C ALA A 361 9.85 -10.19 8.46
N GLU A 362 10.08 -11.48 8.26
CA GLU A 362 9.42 -12.57 8.99
C GLU A 362 7.88 -12.41 9.04
N SER A 363 7.26 -12.05 7.90
CA SER A 363 5.81 -11.89 7.77
C SER A 363 5.22 -12.77 6.67
N VAL A 364 3.92 -13.08 6.78
CA VAL A 364 3.15 -13.65 5.67
C VAL A 364 2.47 -12.52 4.93
N ILE A 365 2.81 -12.33 3.66
CA ILE A 365 2.30 -11.24 2.83
C ILE A 365 1.37 -11.81 1.77
N ILE A 366 0.08 -11.47 1.86
CA ILE A 366 -0.94 -11.90 0.90
C ILE A 366 -1.18 -10.75 -0.08
N PHE A 367 -1.00 -11.01 -1.38
CA PHE A 367 -1.38 -10.11 -2.45
C PHE A 367 -2.69 -10.58 -3.05
N ASP A 368 -3.80 -9.97 -2.63
CA ASP A 368 -5.13 -10.30 -3.19
C ASP A 368 -5.29 -9.65 -4.57
N GLU A 369 -6.01 -10.35 -5.47
CA GLU A 369 -6.17 -9.97 -6.87
C GLU A 369 -4.82 -9.66 -7.56
N ALA A 370 -3.83 -10.55 -7.42
CA ALA A 370 -2.44 -10.37 -7.89
C ALA A 370 -2.32 -10.03 -9.39
N GLN A 371 -3.33 -10.34 -10.21
CA GLN A 371 -3.37 -9.94 -11.63
C GLN A 371 -3.47 -8.42 -11.83
N THR A 372 -3.81 -7.67 -10.78
CA THR A 372 -3.90 -6.20 -10.83
C THR A 372 -2.56 -5.51 -10.58
N LEU A 373 -1.48 -6.26 -10.34
CA LEU A 373 -0.15 -5.68 -10.24
C LEU A 373 0.17 -4.83 -11.47
N PRO A 374 0.63 -3.59 -11.29
CA PRO A 374 0.73 -2.63 -12.39
C PRO A 374 1.77 -3.05 -13.41
N ALA A 375 1.35 -3.32 -14.65
CA ALA A 375 2.23 -3.83 -15.69
C ALA A 375 3.47 -2.97 -15.92
N GLY A 376 3.37 -1.63 -15.86
CA GLY A 376 4.50 -0.73 -16.05
C GLY A 376 5.56 -0.76 -14.92
N TYR A 377 5.26 -1.39 -13.80
CA TYR A 377 6.14 -1.58 -12.65
C TYR A 377 6.20 -3.06 -12.20
N LEU A 378 5.82 -3.98 -13.08
CA LEU A 378 5.72 -5.39 -12.72
C LEU A 378 7.06 -5.96 -12.27
N LEU A 379 8.15 -5.69 -12.99
CA LEU A 379 9.47 -6.18 -12.61
C LEU A 379 9.97 -5.60 -11.28
N PRO A 380 9.84 -4.29 -10.97
CA PRO A 380 10.10 -3.78 -9.63
C PRO A 380 9.26 -4.46 -8.54
N CYS A 381 7.96 -4.71 -8.77
CA CYS A 381 7.11 -5.40 -7.79
C CYS A 381 7.58 -6.85 -7.56
N ILE A 382 7.88 -7.59 -8.62
CA ILE A 382 8.42 -8.97 -8.54
C ILE A 382 9.74 -8.97 -7.78
N HIS A 383 10.64 -8.04 -8.11
CA HIS A 383 11.92 -7.91 -7.42
C HIS A 383 11.73 -7.67 -5.92
N ALA A 384 10.87 -6.73 -5.54
CA ALA A 384 10.60 -6.41 -4.13
C ALA A 384 10.04 -7.62 -3.36
N ILE A 385 9.07 -8.34 -3.94
CA ILE A 385 8.54 -9.58 -3.35
C ILE A 385 9.66 -10.63 -3.25
N GLY A 386 10.44 -10.81 -4.31
CA GLY A 386 11.56 -11.74 -4.35
C GLY A 386 12.61 -11.45 -3.26
N GLN A 387 12.95 -10.18 -3.04
CA GLN A 387 13.85 -9.77 -1.96
C GLN A 387 13.33 -10.17 -0.59
N LEU A 388 12.06 -9.85 -0.30
CA LEU A 388 11.43 -10.17 0.98
C LEU A 388 11.42 -11.68 1.26
N VAL A 389 11.14 -12.49 0.24
CA VAL A 389 11.13 -13.96 0.39
C VAL A 389 12.54 -14.54 0.53
N ARG A 390 13.51 -14.07 -0.25
CA ARG A 390 14.88 -14.64 -0.27
C ARG A 390 15.70 -14.27 0.94
N HIS A 391 15.59 -13.04 1.42
CA HIS A 391 16.57 -12.46 2.33
C HIS A 391 15.99 -11.96 3.66
N TYR A 392 14.66 -11.83 3.73
CA TYR A 392 14.00 -11.26 4.92
C TYR A 392 13.01 -12.24 5.58
N GLY A 393 13.09 -13.52 5.26
CA GLY A 393 12.30 -14.57 5.90
C GLY A 393 10.78 -14.43 5.69
N ALA A 394 10.33 -13.62 4.74
CA ALA A 394 8.91 -13.47 4.47
C ALA A 394 8.37 -14.63 3.62
N THR A 395 7.10 -14.96 3.81
CA THR A 395 6.32 -15.80 2.89
C THR A 395 5.37 -14.91 2.09
N ALA A 396 5.35 -15.06 0.76
CA ALA A 396 4.45 -14.33 -0.11
C ALA A 396 3.41 -15.26 -0.75
N VAL A 397 2.14 -14.84 -0.76
CA VAL A 397 1.02 -15.58 -1.38
C VAL A 397 0.34 -14.69 -2.41
N LEU A 398 0.35 -15.11 -3.68
CA LEU A 398 -0.33 -14.42 -4.76
C LEU A 398 -1.73 -15.01 -4.94
N CYS A 399 -2.75 -14.34 -4.40
CA CYS A 399 -4.15 -14.77 -4.51
C CYS A 399 -4.78 -14.20 -5.77
N THR A 400 -5.43 -15.04 -6.56
CA THR A 400 -6.09 -14.62 -7.79
C THR A 400 -7.24 -15.54 -8.18
N ALA A 401 -8.24 -14.98 -8.87
CA ALA A 401 -9.22 -15.79 -9.60
C ALA A 401 -8.79 -16.06 -11.04
N THR A 402 -7.75 -15.37 -11.53
CA THR A 402 -7.27 -15.45 -12.91
C THR A 402 -5.75 -15.44 -12.86
N GLN A 403 -5.12 -16.63 -12.95
CA GLN A 403 -3.67 -16.76 -12.79
C GLN A 403 -2.90 -15.97 -13.86
N PRO A 404 -2.15 -14.93 -13.48
CA PRO A 404 -1.42 -14.09 -14.44
C PRO A 404 -0.11 -14.71 -14.93
N ALA A 405 0.13 -16.02 -14.71
CA ALA A 405 1.34 -16.76 -15.08
C ALA A 405 2.65 -16.04 -14.65
N LEU A 406 2.71 -15.59 -13.38
CA LEU A 406 3.88 -14.89 -12.83
C LEU A 406 5.02 -15.81 -12.42
N GLY A 407 4.77 -17.10 -12.25
CA GLY A 407 5.76 -18.10 -11.83
C GLY A 407 7.06 -18.04 -12.64
N PRO A 408 7.03 -18.10 -13.98
CA PRO A 408 8.25 -17.97 -14.79
C PRO A 408 9.04 -16.68 -14.51
N LEU A 409 8.37 -15.54 -14.30
CA LEU A 409 9.06 -14.28 -13.99
C LEU A 409 9.77 -14.32 -12.63
N PHE A 410 9.16 -14.92 -11.60
CA PHE A 410 9.82 -15.12 -10.31
C PHE A 410 11.00 -16.09 -10.42
N GLN A 411 10.86 -17.17 -11.18
CA GLN A 411 11.95 -18.11 -11.42
C GLN A 411 13.12 -17.43 -12.13
N ASP A 412 12.84 -16.71 -13.23
CA ASP A 412 13.88 -16.10 -14.06
C ASP A 412 14.57 -14.90 -13.38
N ARG A 413 13.82 -14.10 -12.63
CA ARG A 413 14.32 -12.84 -12.04
C ARG A 413 14.78 -12.96 -10.60
N CYS A 414 14.23 -13.93 -9.85
CA CYS A 414 14.50 -14.10 -8.43
C CYS A 414 14.99 -15.49 -8.06
N GLY A 415 15.00 -16.47 -8.97
CA GLY A 415 15.33 -17.85 -8.65
C GLY A 415 14.34 -18.51 -7.69
N LEU A 416 13.08 -18.04 -7.67
CA LEU A 416 12.05 -18.53 -6.77
C LEU A 416 11.02 -19.38 -7.52
N GLU A 417 10.82 -20.60 -7.05
CA GLU A 417 9.73 -21.45 -7.48
C GLU A 417 8.44 -21.05 -6.76
N MET A 418 7.36 -20.87 -7.52
CA MET A 418 6.04 -20.53 -6.99
C MET A 418 5.21 -21.81 -6.83
N ARG A 419 4.80 -22.11 -5.59
CA ARG A 419 4.03 -23.31 -5.23
C ARG A 419 2.53 -23.00 -5.19
N GLU A 420 1.71 -23.78 -5.94
CA GLU A 420 0.26 -23.63 -5.92
C GLU A 420 -0.33 -24.32 -4.67
N ILE A 421 -1.11 -23.57 -3.89
CA ILE A 421 -1.77 -24.08 -2.68
C ILE A 421 -2.89 -25.06 -3.03
N CYS A 422 -3.66 -24.79 -4.09
CA CYS A 422 -4.77 -25.61 -4.56
C CYS A 422 -4.47 -26.17 -5.97
N PRO A 423 -3.74 -27.27 -6.11
CA PRO A 423 -3.22 -27.74 -7.40
C PRO A 423 -4.30 -28.20 -8.40
N GLU A 424 -5.51 -28.55 -7.92
CA GLU A 424 -6.64 -28.99 -8.79
C GLU A 424 -7.40 -27.79 -9.41
N THR A 425 -6.69 -26.80 -9.92
CA THR A 425 -7.28 -25.56 -10.44
C THR A 425 -8.33 -25.81 -11.52
N GLY A 426 -8.07 -26.70 -12.49
CA GLY A 426 -9.04 -27.06 -13.54
C GLY A 426 -10.36 -27.60 -12.99
N ARG A 427 -10.31 -28.49 -11.98
CA ARG A 427 -11.49 -29.00 -11.29
C ARG A 427 -12.25 -27.87 -10.58
N LEU A 428 -11.55 -26.99 -9.88
CA LEU A 428 -12.16 -25.86 -9.20
C LEU A 428 -12.85 -24.92 -10.18
N TYR A 429 -12.24 -24.61 -11.32
CA TYR A 429 -12.90 -23.81 -12.36
C TYR A 429 -14.17 -24.46 -12.89
N ALA A 430 -14.19 -25.77 -13.09
CA ALA A 430 -15.38 -26.50 -13.52
C ALA A 430 -16.49 -26.43 -12.48
N VAL A 431 -16.18 -26.68 -11.20
CA VAL A 431 -17.15 -26.71 -10.09
C VAL A 431 -17.72 -25.30 -9.79
N PHE A 432 -16.86 -24.28 -9.81
CA PHE A 432 -17.27 -22.90 -9.55
C PHE A 432 -17.80 -22.18 -10.81
N ARG A 433 -17.98 -22.88 -11.93
CA ARG A 433 -18.56 -22.31 -13.14
C ARG A 433 -20.05 -22.04 -12.93
N ARG A 434 -20.43 -20.79 -12.86
CA ARG A 434 -21.81 -20.34 -12.55
C ARG A 434 -22.41 -19.47 -13.63
N THR A 435 -21.64 -19.19 -14.67
CA THR A 435 -22.06 -18.30 -15.77
C THR A 435 -21.52 -18.81 -17.10
N SER A 436 -22.17 -18.39 -18.18
CA SER A 436 -21.72 -18.59 -19.55
C SER A 436 -21.42 -17.24 -20.18
N LEU A 437 -20.25 -17.11 -20.84
CA LEU A 437 -19.88 -15.90 -21.58
C LEU A 437 -20.39 -15.97 -23.01
N ARG A 438 -20.97 -14.88 -23.51
CA ARG A 438 -21.40 -14.77 -24.91
C ARG A 438 -21.09 -13.38 -25.48
N GLN A 439 -20.63 -13.32 -26.72
CA GLN A 439 -20.49 -12.07 -27.44
C GLN A 439 -21.89 -11.62 -27.93
N ALA A 440 -22.25 -10.35 -27.70
CA ALA A 440 -23.50 -9.73 -28.10
C ALA A 440 -23.36 -8.77 -29.30
N GLY A 441 -22.12 -8.61 -29.80
CA GLY A 441 -21.84 -7.73 -30.92
C GLY A 441 -21.88 -6.24 -30.59
N SER A 442 -22.15 -5.40 -31.59
CA SER A 442 -22.26 -3.95 -31.41
C SER A 442 -23.71 -3.57 -31.19
N LEU A 443 -23.95 -2.68 -30.22
CA LEU A 443 -25.28 -2.19 -29.84
C LEU A 443 -25.25 -0.66 -29.70
N SER A 444 -26.33 0.01 -30.10
CA SER A 444 -26.56 1.40 -29.71
C SER A 444 -26.94 1.49 -28.24
N GLU A 445 -26.85 2.68 -27.63
CA GLU A 445 -27.24 2.87 -26.23
C GLU A 445 -28.73 2.59 -26.02
N GLU A 446 -29.58 2.89 -26.99
CA GLU A 446 -31.02 2.64 -27.00
C GLU A 446 -31.33 1.13 -27.09
N ALA A 447 -30.64 0.42 -28.00
CA ALA A 447 -30.78 -1.04 -28.12
C ALA A 447 -30.36 -1.74 -26.84
N LEU A 448 -29.24 -1.33 -26.26
CA LEU A 448 -28.78 -1.85 -24.98
C LEU A 448 -29.81 -1.57 -23.86
N ALA A 449 -30.34 -0.34 -23.76
CA ALA A 449 -31.33 0.01 -22.76
C ALA A 449 -32.59 -0.85 -22.89
N LYS A 450 -33.03 -1.16 -24.11
CA LYS A 450 -34.16 -2.05 -24.38
C LYS A 450 -33.89 -3.47 -23.86
N GLU A 451 -32.72 -4.03 -24.16
CA GLU A 451 -32.30 -5.34 -23.67
C GLU A 451 -32.24 -5.40 -22.14
N LEU A 452 -31.66 -4.36 -21.52
CA LEU A 452 -31.57 -4.27 -20.04
C LEU A 452 -32.97 -4.18 -19.43
N SER A 453 -33.92 -3.47 -20.06
CA SER A 453 -35.30 -3.31 -19.59
C SER A 453 -36.08 -4.62 -19.59
N ALA A 454 -35.72 -5.58 -20.44
CA ALA A 454 -36.36 -6.89 -20.49
C ALA A 454 -36.00 -7.81 -19.29
N SER A 455 -34.99 -7.44 -18.50
CA SER A 455 -34.55 -8.24 -17.38
C SER A 455 -35.01 -7.62 -16.06
N PRO A 456 -35.63 -8.38 -15.13
CA PRO A 456 -36.06 -7.84 -13.83
C PRO A 456 -34.88 -7.42 -12.95
N GLN A 457 -33.76 -8.11 -13.06
CA GLN A 457 -32.51 -7.80 -12.38
C GLN A 457 -31.33 -8.05 -13.31
N VAL A 458 -30.53 -7.03 -13.59
CA VAL A 458 -29.38 -7.12 -14.49
C VAL A 458 -28.27 -6.19 -14.02
N LEU A 459 -27.03 -6.68 -14.12
CA LEU A 459 -25.83 -5.84 -13.94
C LEU A 459 -25.33 -5.40 -15.30
N CYS A 460 -25.17 -4.10 -15.53
CA CYS A 460 -24.51 -3.56 -16.71
C CYS A 460 -23.27 -2.76 -16.31
N VAL A 461 -22.13 -3.11 -16.91
CA VAL A 461 -20.84 -2.44 -16.66
C VAL A 461 -20.32 -1.88 -17.97
N VAL A 462 -20.11 -0.57 -18.02
CA VAL A 462 -19.57 0.16 -19.18
C VAL A 462 -18.25 0.83 -18.85
N ASN A 463 -17.46 1.15 -19.87
CA ASN A 463 -16.11 1.70 -19.71
C ASN A 463 -16.07 3.22 -19.48
N ARG A 464 -17.18 3.92 -19.72
CA ARG A 464 -17.27 5.37 -19.61
C ARG A 464 -18.43 5.81 -18.75
N ARG A 465 -18.18 6.78 -17.88
CA ARG A 465 -19.22 7.40 -17.03
C ARG A 465 -20.33 8.04 -17.83
N ALA A 466 -19.99 8.73 -18.94
CA ALA A 466 -20.98 9.34 -19.81
C ALA A 466 -21.94 8.31 -20.39
N SER A 467 -21.45 7.15 -20.83
CA SER A 467 -22.30 6.06 -21.33
C SER A 467 -23.18 5.49 -20.22
N ALA A 468 -22.65 5.30 -19.01
CA ALA A 468 -23.45 4.87 -17.88
C ALA A 468 -24.59 5.83 -17.56
N GLN A 469 -24.33 7.14 -17.58
CA GLN A 469 -25.35 8.17 -17.35
C GLN A 469 -26.43 8.18 -18.45
N ARG A 470 -26.03 8.08 -19.71
CA ARG A 470 -26.99 8.06 -20.82
C ARG A 470 -27.85 6.81 -20.82
N ILE A 471 -27.25 5.63 -20.61
CA ILE A 471 -28.00 4.38 -20.50
C ILE A 471 -28.97 4.45 -19.34
N TYR A 472 -28.53 4.99 -18.19
CA TYR A 472 -29.39 5.20 -17.02
C TYR A 472 -30.59 6.10 -17.36
N GLN A 473 -30.37 7.24 -18.05
CA GLN A 473 -31.45 8.13 -18.50
C GLN A 473 -32.44 7.44 -19.44
N LEU A 474 -31.96 6.58 -20.33
CA LEU A 474 -32.80 5.78 -21.22
C LEU A 474 -33.63 4.71 -20.50
N LEU A 475 -33.18 4.33 -19.28
CA LEU A 475 -33.85 3.37 -18.40
C LEU A 475 -34.80 4.05 -17.41
N GLU A 476 -34.88 5.40 -17.37
CA GLU A 476 -35.73 6.12 -16.42
C GLU A 476 -37.18 5.72 -16.56
N GLY A 477 -37.75 5.19 -15.49
CA GLY A 477 -39.13 4.79 -15.31
C GLY A 477 -39.37 4.39 -13.85
N GLU A 478 -40.63 4.37 -13.40
CA GLU A 478 -40.97 4.03 -12.00
C GLU A 478 -40.40 2.67 -11.62
N GLY A 479 -39.69 2.62 -10.48
CA GLY A 479 -39.20 1.40 -9.85
C GLY A 479 -37.86 0.85 -10.35
N ARG A 480 -37.07 1.62 -11.11
CA ARG A 480 -35.72 1.18 -11.57
C ARG A 480 -34.62 1.78 -10.73
N TYR A 481 -33.84 0.93 -10.11
CA TYR A 481 -32.78 1.33 -9.18
C TYR A 481 -31.44 0.80 -9.66
N CYS A 482 -30.39 1.64 -9.57
CA CYS A 482 -29.03 1.22 -9.70
C CYS A 482 -28.58 0.63 -8.35
N LEU A 483 -28.66 -0.68 -8.19
CA LEU A 483 -28.20 -1.37 -6.98
C LEU A 483 -26.85 -2.01 -7.23
N THR A 484 -25.90 -1.76 -6.33
CA THR A 484 -24.72 -2.57 -6.17
C THR A 484 -25.14 -3.91 -5.58
N THR A 485 -25.47 -4.91 -6.36
CA THR A 485 -25.91 -6.15 -5.76
C THR A 485 -25.31 -7.41 -6.34
N LEU A 486 -25.20 -8.28 -5.44
CA LEU A 486 -24.64 -9.58 -5.31
C LEU A 486 -25.45 -10.70 -6.01
N LEU A 487 -26.60 -10.43 -6.62
CA LEU A 487 -27.59 -11.45 -6.99
C LEU A 487 -28.18 -11.30 -8.40
N CYS A 488 -27.52 -10.64 -9.33
CA CYS A 488 -28.03 -10.49 -10.68
C CYS A 488 -27.96 -11.83 -11.44
N PRO A 489 -29.08 -12.32 -12.01
CA PRO A 489 -29.09 -13.55 -12.82
C PRO A 489 -28.46 -13.35 -14.19
N ALA A 490 -28.35 -12.12 -14.68
CA ALA A 490 -27.74 -11.75 -15.96
C ALA A 490 -26.80 -10.57 -15.80
N ALA A 491 -25.73 -10.53 -16.61
CA ALA A 491 -24.82 -9.40 -16.66
C ALA A 491 -24.48 -9.00 -18.10
N TRP A 492 -24.24 -7.71 -18.28
CA TRP A 492 -23.76 -7.12 -19.53
C TRP A 492 -22.45 -6.39 -19.25
N ARG A 493 -21.42 -6.64 -20.04
CA ARG A 493 -20.11 -6.02 -19.91
C ARG A 493 -19.68 -5.43 -21.24
N GLU A 494 -19.47 -4.11 -21.31
CA GLU A 494 -18.80 -3.52 -22.47
C GLU A 494 -17.41 -4.14 -22.62
N GLU A 495 -16.97 -4.39 -23.86
CA GLU A 495 -15.66 -4.98 -24.15
C GLU A 495 -14.53 -4.36 -23.33
N ALA A 496 -13.77 -5.20 -22.67
CA ALA A 496 -12.66 -4.83 -21.79
C ALA A 496 -11.62 -5.96 -21.76
N GLY A 497 -10.62 -5.87 -20.88
CA GLY A 497 -9.74 -6.99 -20.59
C GLY A 497 -10.50 -8.22 -20.06
N LEU A 498 -10.00 -9.40 -20.36
CA LEU A 498 -10.64 -10.66 -19.95
C LEU A 498 -10.81 -10.76 -18.43
N ASP A 499 -9.83 -10.28 -17.66
CA ASP A 499 -9.88 -10.17 -16.21
C ASP A 499 -11.11 -9.37 -15.73
N SER A 500 -11.39 -8.24 -16.35
CA SER A 500 -12.56 -7.40 -16.04
C SER A 500 -13.89 -8.07 -16.45
N VAL A 501 -13.91 -8.81 -17.54
CA VAL A 501 -15.08 -9.61 -17.95
C VAL A 501 -15.34 -10.71 -16.93
N LEU A 502 -14.31 -11.43 -16.49
CA LEU A 502 -14.41 -12.51 -15.50
C LEU A 502 -14.80 -11.99 -14.12
N GLN A 503 -14.31 -10.80 -13.71
CA GLN A 503 -14.77 -10.14 -12.49
C GLN A 503 -16.27 -9.80 -12.55
N THR A 504 -16.77 -9.33 -13.70
CA THR A 504 -18.20 -9.09 -13.91
C THR A 504 -18.98 -10.40 -13.85
N ALA A 505 -18.47 -11.46 -14.48
CA ALA A 505 -19.05 -12.81 -14.41
C ALA A 505 -19.13 -13.33 -12.97
N GLY A 506 -18.12 -13.07 -12.16
CA GLY A 506 -18.12 -13.40 -10.73
C GLY A 506 -19.17 -12.67 -9.88
N ARG A 507 -19.79 -11.60 -10.39
CA ARG A 507 -20.92 -10.90 -9.77
C ARG A 507 -22.28 -11.41 -10.25
N CYS A 508 -22.31 -12.14 -11.39
CA CYS A 508 -23.50 -12.77 -11.90
C CYS A 508 -23.68 -14.15 -11.24
N ASN A 509 -24.89 -14.47 -10.79
CA ASN A 509 -25.24 -15.74 -10.16
C ASN A 509 -24.25 -16.17 -9.03
N ARG A 510 -23.84 -15.21 -8.20
CA ARG A 510 -22.77 -15.42 -7.21
C ARG A 510 -23.02 -16.57 -6.23
N GLU A 511 -24.26 -16.82 -5.89
CA GLU A 511 -24.65 -17.89 -4.96
C GLU A 511 -25.00 -19.22 -5.67
N GLY A 512 -24.88 -19.27 -7.00
CA GLY A 512 -25.15 -20.47 -7.77
C GLY A 512 -26.62 -20.95 -7.74
N LYS A 513 -27.56 -20.03 -7.54
CA LYS A 513 -29.00 -20.35 -7.43
C LYS A 513 -29.62 -20.75 -8.78
N ASN A 514 -29.03 -20.31 -9.88
CA ASN A 514 -29.50 -20.59 -11.22
C ASN A 514 -28.50 -21.47 -11.99
N PRO A 515 -28.95 -22.27 -12.97
CA PRO A 515 -28.03 -22.98 -13.84
C PRO A 515 -27.06 -22.04 -14.56
N ALA A 516 -25.81 -22.46 -14.73
CA ALA A 516 -24.78 -21.67 -15.40
C ALA A 516 -25.17 -21.30 -16.86
N ALA A 517 -25.87 -22.21 -17.54
CA ALA A 517 -26.34 -21.98 -18.91
C ALA A 517 -27.37 -20.86 -19.05
N GLU A 518 -28.12 -20.61 -17.99
CA GLU A 518 -29.16 -19.55 -17.92
C GLU A 518 -28.58 -18.22 -17.40
N SER A 519 -27.46 -18.27 -16.71
CA SER A 519 -26.77 -17.11 -16.14
C SER A 519 -25.77 -16.52 -17.11
N LEU A 520 -26.29 -15.73 -18.06
CA LEU A 520 -25.51 -15.23 -19.18
C LEU A 520 -24.80 -13.93 -18.85
N VAL A 521 -23.52 -13.88 -19.16
CA VAL A 521 -22.73 -12.65 -19.21
C VAL A 521 -22.49 -12.28 -20.69
N ARG A 522 -23.12 -11.22 -21.13
CA ARG A 522 -23.04 -10.73 -22.51
C ARG A 522 -21.98 -9.68 -22.63
N VAL A 523 -21.00 -9.92 -23.52
CA VAL A 523 -19.94 -8.95 -23.83
C VAL A 523 -20.33 -8.19 -25.09
N PHE A 524 -20.42 -6.87 -25.01
CA PHE A 524 -20.93 -6.02 -26.09
C PHE A 524 -19.99 -4.85 -26.37
N ARG A 525 -20.16 -4.20 -27.51
CA ARG A 525 -19.51 -2.97 -27.91
C ARG A 525 -20.57 -1.88 -28.12
N LEU A 526 -20.30 -0.65 -27.65
CA LEU A 526 -21.14 0.49 -27.95
C LEU A 526 -20.78 1.06 -29.32
N GLU A 527 -21.81 1.24 -30.17
CA GLU A 527 -21.68 1.85 -31.51
C GLU A 527 -21.16 3.28 -31.42
N GLY A 528 -20.33 3.65 -32.39
CA GLY A 528 -19.74 4.99 -32.45
C GLY A 528 -18.70 5.32 -31.37
N GLN A 529 -18.45 4.43 -30.46
CA GLN A 529 -17.48 4.64 -29.38
C GLN A 529 -16.16 3.92 -29.66
N ARG A 530 -15.04 4.64 -29.45
CA ARG A 530 -13.70 4.05 -29.50
C ARG A 530 -13.33 3.50 -28.15
N VAL A 531 -12.68 2.35 -28.11
CA VAL A 531 -12.10 1.79 -26.88
C VAL A 531 -11.14 2.81 -26.28
N PRO A 532 -11.23 3.11 -24.96
CA PRO A 532 -10.29 4.01 -24.32
C PRO A 532 -8.84 3.53 -24.49
N VAL A 533 -7.91 4.46 -24.72
CA VAL A 533 -6.49 4.14 -24.97
C VAL A 533 -5.90 3.34 -23.81
N SER A 534 -6.31 3.65 -22.58
CA SER A 534 -5.85 3.00 -21.37
C SER A 534 -6.15 1.50 -21.27
N VAL A 535 -7.18 1.02 -21.96
CA VAL A 535 -7.60 -0.41 -21.94
C VAL A 535 -7.60 -1.04 -23.33
N LYS A 536 -6.98 -0.39 -24.31
CA LYS A 536 -7.00 -0.83 -25.71
C LYS A 536 -6.27 -2.15 -25.90
N GLN A 537 -5.12 -2.32 -25.29
CA GLN A 537 -4.31 -3.55 -25.40
C GLN A 537 -5.04 -4.71 -24.75
N GLU A 538 -5.54 -4.51 -23.55
CA GLU A 538 -6.31 -5.49 -22.79
C GLU A 538 -7.54 -5.96 -23.57
N THR A 539 -8.29 -5.02 -24.15
CA THR A 539 -9.48 -5.34 -24.95
C THR A 539 -9.13 -6.07 -26.25
N THR A 540 -8.02 -5.66 -26.91
CA THR A 540 -7.60 -6.34 -28.16
C THR A 540 -7.17 -7.77 -27.87
N THR A 541 -6.39 -8.00 -26.82
CA THR A 541 -5.99 -9.35 -26.42
C THR A 541 -7.19 -10.21 -26.03
N ALA A 542 -8.15 -9.63 -25.27
CA ALA A 542 -9.37 -10.35 -24.90
C ALA A 542 -10.19 -10.80 -26.12
N ARG A 543 -10.31 -9.97 -27.18
CA ARG A 543 -10.97 -10.37 -28.42
C ARG A 543 -10.34 -11.61 -29.05
N LEU A 544 -9.00 -11.66 -29.12
CA LEU A 544 -8.29 -12.82 -29.66
C LEU A 544 -8.61 -14.11 -28.87
N ILE A 545 -8.79 -13.96 -27.55
CA ILE A 545 -9.19 -15.10 -26.70
C ILE A 545 -10.64 -15.53 -26.99
N PHE A 546 -11.57 -14.59 -27.11
CA PHE A 546 -12.95 -14.88 -27.46
C PHE A 546 -13.10 -15.55 -28.83
N ASP A 547 -12.24 -15.19 -29.80
CA ASP A 547 -12.27 -15.73 -31.14
C ASP A 547 -11.53 -17.10 -31.23
N GLY A 548 -10.52 -17.32 -30.39
CA GLY A 548 -9.64 -18.49 -30.44
C GLY A 548 -10.00 -19.66 -29.49
N PHE A 549 -10.78 -19.38 -28.44
CA PHE A 549 -11.12 -20.39 -27.42
C PHE A 549 -12.63 -20.61 -27.34
N GLY A 550 -13.03 -21.88 -27.29
CA GLY A 550 -14.43 -22.28 -27.08
C GLY A 550 -15.00 -21.86 -25.74
N ASP A 551 -14.15 -21.77 -24.70
CA ASP A 551 -14.48 -21.22 -23.39
C ASP A 551 -13.44 -20.18 -22.97
N PRO A 552 -13.72 -18.87 -23.10
CA PRO A 552 -12.82 -17.81 -22.68
C PRO A 552 -12.54 -17.76 -21.17
N ALA A 553 -13.34 -18.47 -20.37
CA ALA A 553 -13.15 -18.55 -18.91
C ALA A 553 -12.34 -19.79 -18.49
N SER A 554 -11.84 -20.60 -19.42
CA SER A 554 -10.98 -21.74 -19.09
C SER A 554 -9.60 -21.28 -18.56
N PRO A 555 -8.94 -22.08 -17.72
CA PRO A 555 -7.58 -21.79 -17.26
C PRO A 555 -6.60 -21.53 -18.41
N GLU A 556 -6.68 -22.31 -19.49
CA GLU A 556 -5.81 -22.19 -20.67
C GLU A 556 -6.05 -20.86 -21.41
N ALA A 557 -7.30 -20.44 -21.55
CA ALA A 557 -7.66 -19.15 -22.16
C ALA A 557 -7.16 -17.97 -21.32
N ILE A 558 -7.27 -18.07 -20.01
CA ILE A 558 -6.79 -17.05 -19.06
C ILE A 558 -5.27 -16.95 -19.13
N GLU A 559 -4.55 -18.08 -19.14
CA GLU A 559 -3.09 -18.09 -19.27
C GLU A 559 -2.64 -17.50 -20.62
N ALA A 560 -3.29 -17.89 -21.71
CA ALA A 560 -3.04 -17.34 -23.05
C ALA A 560 -3.27 -15.83 -23.09
N TYR A 561 -4.32 -15.34 -22.44
CA TYR A 561 -4.59 -13.90 -22.32
C TYR A 561 -3.46 -13.14 -21.66
N PHE A 562 -3.04 -13.54 -20.46
CA PHE A 562 -1.98 -12.83 -19.74
C PHE A 562 -0.62 -12.96 -20.42
N THR A 563 -0.34 -14.10 -21.05
CA THR A 563 0.87 -14.30 -21.84
C THR A 563 0.89 -13.38 -23.06
N GLY A 564 -0.21 -13.34 -23.81
CA GLY A 564 -0.36 -12.42 -24.97
C GLY A 564 -0.28 -10.96 -24.55
N LEU A 565 -0.90 -10.58 -23.43
CA LEU A 565 -0.85 -9.21 -22.94
C LEU A 565 0.60 -8.78 -22.59
N ARG A 566 1.40 -9.68 -21.97
CA ARG A 566 2.82 -9.41 -21.69
C ARG A 566 3.64 -9.26 -22.97
N GLN A 567 3.43 -10.14 -23.95
CA GLN A 567 4.10 -10.06 -25.24
C GLN A 567 3.78 -8.75 -25.98
N PHE A 568 2.52 -8.31 -25.97
CA PHE A 568 2.13 -7.02 -26.53
C PHE A 568 2.78 -5.83 -25.85
N LYS A 569 2.93 -5.88 -24.53
CA LYS A 569 3.57 -4.80 -23.76
C LYS A 569 5.09 -4.76 -23.97
N GLY A 570 5.70 -5.91 -24.27
CA GLY A 570 7.14 -6.06 -24.38
C GLY A 570 7.85 -5.97 -23.03
N GLU A 571 8.97 -6.67 -22.88
CA GLU A 571 9.72 -6.75 -21.59
C GLU A 571 10.18 -5.37 -21.08
N GLY A 572 10.60 -4.47 -21.97
CA GLY A 572 11.05 -3.12 -21.59
C GLY A 572 9.98 -2.25 -20.94
N ASN A 573 8.71 -2.56 -21.17
CA ASN A 573 7.59 -1.82 -20.57
C ASN A 573 7.10 -2.41 -19.23
N LEU A 574 7.69 -3.52 -18.77
CA LEU A 574 7.43 -4.07 -17.44
C LEU A 574 8.20 -3.34 -16.31
N ASP A 575 9.14 -2.50 -16.68
CA ASP A 575 9.82 -1.50 -15.85
C ASP A 575 9.96 -0.20 -16.66
N LYS A 576 8.82 0.49 -16.90
CA LYS A 576 8.72 1.66 -17.81
C LYS A 576 9.68 2.79 -17.43
N GLU A 577 9.94 2.96 -16.14
CA GLU A 577 10.81 4.01 -15.58
C GLU A 577 12.25 3.54 -15.36
N LYS A 578 12.57 2.28 -15.75
CA LYS A 578 13.88 1.66 -15.60
C LYS A 578 14.44 1.72 -14.16
N ILE A 579 13.57 1.43 -13.21
CA ILE A 579 13.87 1.48 -11.77
C ILE A 579 15.00 0.53 -11.40
N LEU A 580 14.90 -0.74 -11.84
CA LEU A 580 15.91 -1.74 -11.54
C LEU A 580 17.25 -1.43 -12.22
N ASP A 581 17.22 -0.97 -13.49
CA ASP A 581 18.42 -0.56 -14.21
C ASP A 581 19.12 0.64 -13.56
N ALA A 582 18.35 1.56 -12.98
CA ALA A 582 18.90 2.72 -12.28
C ALA A 582 19.72 2.29 -11.06
N PHE A 583 19.25 1.31 -10.27
CA PHE A 583 20.01 0.76 -9.14
C PHE A 583 21.22 -0.06 -9.61
N LYS A 584 21.11 -0.89 -10.65
CA LYS A 584 22.23 -1.66 -11.20
C LYS A 584 23.37 -0.75 -11.64
N ARG A 585 23.07 0.29 -12.41
CA ARG A 585 24.07 1.29 -12.85
C ARG A 585 24.67 2.08 -11.69
N GLY A 586 23.87 2.34 -10.66
CA GLY A 586 24.31 3.05 -9.46
C GLY A 586 25.39 2.31 -8.67
N PHE A 587 25.49 0.99 -8.77
CA PHE A 587 26.46 0.20 -7.99
C PHE A 587 27.91 0.44 -8.43
N GLU A 588 28.19 0.54 -9.71
CA GLU A 588 29.54 0.71 -10.26
C GLU A 588 30.24 1.98 -9.72
N GLY A 589 29.45 3.04 -9.48
CA GLY A 589 29.94 4.31 -8.92
C GLY A 589 29.57 4.56 -7.45
N ARG A 590 28.91 3.61 -6.77
CA ARG A 590 28.29 3.81 -5.46
C ARG A 590 27.22 4.92 -5.45
N LEU A 591 26.50 5.07 -6.56
CA LEU A 591 25.63 6.20 -6.90
C LEU A 591 24.15 5.83 -6.80
N PHE A 592 23.74 5.03 -5.82
CA PHE A 592 22.36 4.58 -5.68
C PHE A 592 21.35 5.75 -5.76
N PRO A 593 20.40 5.73 -6.72
CA PRO A 593 19.50 6.85 -6.99
C PRO A 593 18.19 6.75 -6.19
N PHE A 594 18.26 6.77 -4.87
CA PHE A 594 17.10 6.54 -4.01
C PHE A 594 16.01 7.60 -4.15
N GLN A 595 16.38 8.89 -4.19
CA GLN A 595 15.44 9.99 -4.35
C GLN A 595 14.86 9.98 -5.78
N THR A 596 15.70 9.86 -6.80
CA THR A 596 15.26 9.79 -8.20
C THR A 596 14.28 8.63 -8.43
N VAL A 597 14.55 7.46 -7.85
CA VAL A 597 13.65 6.31 -7.94
C VAL A 597 12.33 6.60 -7.22
N ALA A 598 12.35 7.19 -6.03
CA ALA A 598 11.14 7.54 -5.31
C ALA A 598 10.25 8.55 -6.06
N GLU A 599 10.87 9.47 -6.81
CA GLU A 599 10.18 10.44 -7.66
C GLU A 599 9.59 9.80 -8.94
N LYS A 600 10.14 8.66 -9.40
CA LYS A 600 9.67 7.95 -10.59
C LYS A 600 8.68 6.83 -10.30
N PHE A 601 8.77 6.23 -9.11
CA PHE A 601 7.95 5.09 -8.76
C PHE A 601 6.59 5.53 -8.20
N HIS A 602 5.62 5.67 -9.10
CA HIS A 602 4.23 5.97 -8.77
C HIS A 602 3.32 4.96 -9.45
N LEU A 603 2.63 4.14 -8.65
CA LEU A 603 1.72 3.12 -9.17
C LEU A 603 0.45 3.72 -9.77
N ILE A 604 0.05 4.89 -9.30
CA ILE A 604 -1.07 5.65 -9.84
C ILE A 604 -0.51 6.93 -10.45
N ASP A 605 -0.44 6.96 -11.78
CA ASP A 605 -0.19 8.17 -12.54
C ASP A 605 -1.47 9.00 -12.53
N SER A 606 -1.65 9.84 -11.53
CA SER A 606 -2.77 10.78 -11.49
C SER A 606 -2.29 12.18 -11.89
N PRO A 607 -2.71 12.70 -13.05
CA PRO A 607 -2.52 14.11 -13.38
C PRO A 607 -3.40 15.02 -12.51
N ALA A 608 -4.19 14.44 -11.62
CA ALA A 608 -5.12 15.15 -10.76
C ALA A 608 -4.36 15.93 -9.66
N LYS A 609 -4.70 17.20 -9.52
CA LYS A 609 -4.24 18.03 -8.40
C LYS A 609 -5.36 18.17 -7.38
N ALA A 610 -4.99 18.15 -6.09
CA ALA A 610 -5.94 18.43 -5.04
C ALA A 610 -6.42 19.87 -5.15
N VAL A 611 -7.72 20.06 -5.28
CA VAL A 611 -8.35 21.39 -5.25
C VAL A 611 -9.19 21.47 -3.97
N TYR A 612 -8.95 22.51 -3.20
CA TYR A 612 -9.71 22.79 -1.99
C TYR A 612 -10.88 23.69 -2.33
N ILE A 613 -12.11 23.20 -2.12
CA ILE A 613 -13.32 23.99 -2.36
C ILE A 613 -13.73 24.68 -1.06
N PRO A 614 -13.89 26.02 -1.06
CA PRO A 614 -14.31 26.77 0.12
C PRO A 614 -15.78 26.48 0.43
N LEU A 615 -16.02 25.55 1.32
CA LEU A 615 -17.33 25.33 1.94
C LEU A 615 -17.49 26.26 3.15
N GLU A 616 -18.72 26.45 3.63
CA GLU A 616 -19.00 27.44 4.68
C GLU A 616 -18.19 27.24 5.99
N GLY A 617 -17.83 25.99 6.30
CA GLY A 617 -17.04 25.65 7.49
C GLY A 617 -15.52 25.82 7.39
N CYS A 618 -14.95 26.21 6.23
CA CYS A 618 -13.49 26.32 6.03
C CYS A 618 -13.06 27.58 5.25
N LYS A 619 -13.93 28.57 5.16
CA LYS A 619 -13.60 29.82 4.43
C LYS A 619 -12.42 30.57 5.01
N ALA A 620 -12.28 30.59 6.34
CA ALA A 620 -11.21 31.28 7.04
C ALA A 620 -9.84 30.65 6.78
N GLU A 621 -9.77 29.33 6.81
CA GLU A 621 -8.55 28.57 6.55
C GLU A 621 -8.11 28.69 5.08
N ILE A 622 -9.05 28.68 4.16
CA ILE A 622 -8.75 28.87 2.73
C ILE A 622 -8.27 30.29 2.45
N GLU A 623 -8.80 31.28 3.13
CA GLU A 623 -8.33 32.68 3.00
C GLU A 623 -6.89 32.80 3.55
N GLN A 624 -6.56 32.17 4.66
CA GLN A 624 -5.20 32.10 5.17
C GLN A 624 -4.24 31.43 4.18
N LEU A 625 -4.67 30.33 3.51
CA LEU A 625 -3.88 29.68 2.45
C LEU A 625 -3.68 30.60 1.24
N ARG A 626 -4.68 31.39 0.84
CA ARG A 626 -4.58 32.40 -0.23
C ARG A 626 -3.59 33.50 0.09
N GLN A 627 -3.47 33.85 1.36
CA GLN A 627 -2.51 34.85 1.87
C GLN A 627 -1.09 34.28 2.03
N GLY A 628 -0.85 33.04 1.59
CA GLY A 628 0.47 32.41 1.65
C GLY A 628 0.86 31.84 3.01
N GLN A 629 -0.07 31.80 3.96
CA GLN A 629 0.15 31.16 5.27
C GLN A 629 0.00 29.64 5.14
N VAL A 630 1.06 28.97 4.66
CA VAL A 630 1.05 27.53 4.44
C VAL A 630 1.61 26.81 5.67
N SER A 631 0.75 26.11 6.43
CA SER A 631 1.18 25.22 7.50
C SER A 631 0.47 23.86 7.43
N ARG A 632 1.15 22.80 7.87
CA ARG A 632 0.53 21.45 7.96
C ARG A 632 -0.70 21.46 8.89
N ALA A 633 -0.70 22.29 9.91
CA ALA A 633 -1.81 22.45 10.84
C ALA A 633 -3.04 23.06 10.14
N LEU A 634 -2.85 24.00 9.20
CA LEU A 634 -3.93 24.61 8.44
C LEU A 634 -4.61 23.59 7.50
N PHE A 635 -3.82 22.72 6.86
CA PHE A 635 -4.35 21.62 6.05
C PHE A 635 -5.05 20.55 6.88
N ARG A 636 -4.66 20.36 8.14
CA ARG A 636 -5.30 19.41 9.08
C ARG A 636 -6.55 19.99 9.75
N LYS A 637 -6.61 21.31 9.96
CA LYS A 637 -7.76 22.00 10.61
C LYS A 637 -8.95 22.23 9.69
N SER A 638 -8.88 21.89 8.40
CA SER A 638 -9.98 22.02 7.44
C SER A 638 -10.76 20.69 7.27
N PRO A 639 -11.50 20.22 8.29
CA PRO A 639 -12.19 18.91 8.26
C PRO A 639 -13.40 18.89 7.33
N SER A 640 -13.95 20.06 6.98
CA SER A 640 -15.08 20.21 6.07
C SER A 640 -14.69 20.47 4.61
N SER A 641 -13.39 20.60 4.30
CA SER A 641 -12.93 20.69 2.92
C SER A 641 -12.89 19.29 2.30
N ARG A 642 -13.92 18.93 1.54
CA ARG A 642 -13.86 17.73 0.71
C ARG A 642 -12.73 17.91 -0.29
N ARG A 643 -11.74 17.03 -0.27
CA ARG A 643 -10.70 16.97 -1.30
C ARG A 643 -11.37 16.55 -2.60
N VAL A 644 -11.40 17.46 -3.54
CA VAL A 644 -11.86 17.16 -4.91
C VAL A 644 -10.62 17.03 -5.78
N TRP A 645 -10.47 15.89 -6.40
CA TRP A 645 -9.42 15.66 -7.38
C TRP A 645 -9.87 16.20 -8.72
N VAL A 646 -9.12 17.14 -9.28
CA VAL A 646 -9.38 17.74 -10.59
C VAL A 646 -8.38 17.17 -11.58
N GLU A 647 -8.87 16.49 -12.59
CA GLU A 647 -8.07 16.04 -13.72
C GLU A 647 -7.82 17.23 -14.66
N MET A 648 -6.56 17.67 -14.77
CA MET A 648 -6.19 18.74 -15.69
C MET A 648 -5.87 18.12 -17.06
N THR A 649 -6.83 18.15 -17.98
CA THR A 649 -6.54 17.96 -19.41
C THR A 649 -5.87 19.19 -19.98
N ARG A 650 -4.87 19.00 -20.88
CA ARG A 650 -4.08 20.07 -21.53
C ARG A 650 -4.94 21.15 -22.22
N PRO A 651 -4.37 22.30 -22.56
CA PRO A 651 -5.03 23.59 -22.50
C PRO A 651 -6.03 23.86 -23.64
N GLN A 652 -7.27 23.51 -23.41
CA GLN A 652 -8.43 24.12 -24.04
C GLN A 652 -9.61 24.19 -23.04
N GLY A 653 -9.35 24.68 -21.85
CA GLY A 653 -10.35 25.43 -21.11
C GLY A 653 -11.48 24.67 -20.41
N CYS A 654 -11.43 23.36 -20.19
CA CYS A 654 -12.44 22.66 -19.36
C CYS A 654 -11.82 21.98 -18.16
N ILE A 655 -12.17 22.45 -16.95
CA ILE A 655 -11.89 21.79 -15.68
C ILE A 655 -13.07 20.89 -15.34
N VAL A 656 -12.86 19.59 -15.28
CA VAL A 656 -13.90 18.64 -14.84
C VAL A 656 -13.72 18.40 -13.34
N LEU A 657 -14.67 18.89 -12.55
CA LEU A 657 -14.76 18.67 -11.12
C LEU A 657 -15.49 17.34 -10.86
N CYS A 658 -14.78 16.36 -10.31
CA CYS A 658 -15.40 15.14 -9.78
C CYS A 658 -15.64 15.30 -8.29
N VAL A 659 -16.90 15.44 -7.87
CA VAL A 659 -17.30 15.43 -6.46
C VAL A 659 -17.75 14.00 -6.14
N CYS A 660 -17.03 13.31 -5.26
CA CYS A 660 -17.46 12.03 -4.72
C CYS A 660 -18.01 12.28 -3.30
N PRO A 661 -19.32 12.25 -3.06
CA PRO A 661 -19.86 12.30 -1.71
C PRO A 661 -19.83 10.88 -1.13
N PHE A 662 -18.98 10.62 -0.14
CA PHE A 662 -19.16 9.49 0.77
C PHE A 662 -20.27 9.85 1.75
N LEU A 663 -21.40 9.15 1.67
CA LEU A 663 -22.39 9.14 2.75
C LEU A 663 -22.21 7.82 3.51
N ARG A 664 -21.98 7.93 4.81
CA ARG A 664 -22.09 6.84 5.77
C ARG A 664 -23.57 6.57 6.03
N GLU A 665 -23.81 5.30 6.32
CA GLU A 665 -25.02 4.62 6.76
C GLU A 665 -25.87 4.00 5.65
N GLY A 666 -25.59 2.70 5.45
CA GLY A 666 -26.61 1.65 5.26
C GLY A 666 -27.55 1.77 4.09
N THR A 667 -27.28 2.48 3.01
CA THR A 667 -28.00 2.37 1.74
C THR A 667 -27.43 3.32 0.69
N GLU A 668 -27.23 2.79 -0.52
CA GLU A 668 -27.19 3.47 -1.81
C GLU A 668 -25.98 4.38 -2.11
N ILE A 669 -25.03 3.84 -2.86
CA ILE A 669 -24.03 4.65 -3.57
C ILE A 669 -24.67 5.14 -4.86
N LEU A 670 -25.18 6.36 -4.86
CA LEU A 670 -25.54 7.09 -6.09
C LEU A 670 -24.36 7.97 -6.50
N CYS A 671 -23.54 7.53 -7.45
CA CYS A 671 -22.52 8.38 -8.04
C CYS A 671 -23.16 9.29 -9.10
N ILE A 672 -23.59 10.49 -8.69
CA ILE A 672 -23.99 11.54 -9.64
C ILE A 672 -22.78 12.43 -9.91
N PHE A 673 -22.27 12.38 -11.15
CA PHE A 673 -21.22 13.28 -11.62
C PHE A 673 -21.86 14.34 -12.54
N ARG A 674 -21.73 15.62 -12.20
CA ARG A 674 -21.96 16.71 -13.14
C ARG A 674 -20.63 17.27 -13.60
N PRO A 675 -20.37 17.37 -14.92
CA PRO A 675 -19.28 18.18 -15.42
C PRO A 675 -19.63 19.65 -15.20
N VAL A 676 -18.77 20.40 -14.56
CA VAL A 676 -18.92 21.86 -14.40
C VAL A 676 -17.77 22.51 -15.15
N CYS A 677 -18.09 23.14 -16.28
CA CYS A 677 -17.19 24.07 -16.97
C CYS A 677 -17.08 25.34 -16.10
N TYR A 678 -15.85 25.75 -15.81
CA TYR A 678 -15.60 26.97 -15.04
C TYR A 678 -15.82 28.20 -15.94
N ASN A 679 -17.01 28.77 -15.91
CA ASN A 679 -17.28 30.13 -16.37
C ASN A 679 -17.86 30.92 -15.20
N ARG A 680 -17.39 32.15 -15.00
CA ARG A 680 -17.76 33.01 -13.87
C ARG A 680 -19.29 33.22 -13.71
N GLU A 681 -20.06 33.03 -14.76
CA GLU A 681 -21.52 33.17 -14.73
C GLU A 681 -22.27 31.90 -14.24
N VAL A 682 -21.66 30.70 -14.32
CA VAL A 682 -22.30 29.43 -13.92
C VAL A 682 -22.36 29.30 -12.39
N MET A 683 -21.44 29.93 -11.65
CA MET A 683 -21.45 29.93 -10.18
C MET A 683 -22.66 30.70 -9.58
N LYS A 684 -23.29 31.57 -10.33
CA LYS A 684 -24.51 32.27 -9.87
C LYS A 684 -25.77 31.42 -9.99
N SER A 685 -25.82 30.45 -10.91
CA SER A 685 -26.97 29.57 -11.12
C SER A 685 -26.95 28.33 -10.23
N ALA A 686 -25.78 27.91 -9.73
CA ALA A 686 -25.65 26.73 -8.86
C ALA A 686 -26.21 26.94 -7.43
N LYS A 687 -26.46 28.17 -7.03
CA LYS A 687 -27.10 28.46 -5.72
C LYS A 687 -28.56 28.00 -5.62
N GLY A 688 -29.23 27.76 -6.74
CA GLY A 688 -30.63 27.34 -6.78
C GLY A 688 -30.88 25.82 -6.73
N GLY A 689 -29.85 25.00 -6.95
CA GLY A 689 -29.99 23.55 -7.12
C GLY A 689 -29.64 22.68 -5.89
N ILE A 690 -29.03 23.24 -4.86
CA ILE A 690 -28.49 22.47 -3.72
C ILE A 690 -29.54 22.25 -2.60
N SER A 691 -30.67 22.96 -2.62
CA SER A 691 -31.68 22.90 -1.55
C SER A 691 -32.70 21.73 -1.68
N ARG A 692 -32.58 20.83 -2.66
CA ARG A 692 -33.56 19.75 -2.91
C ARG A 692 -33.05 18.34 -2.70
N TRP A 693 -31.88 18.17 -2.12
CA TRP A 693 -31.37 16.82 -1.85
C TRP A 693 -31.01 16.69 -0.36
N LYS A 694 -31.99 16.30 0.41
CA LYS A 694 -31.82 15.64 1.71
C LYS A 694 -31.80 14.14 1.48
#